data_744012270d069023ecfbd4072fd3978a
#
_entry.id   744012270d069023ecfbd4072fd3978a
#
_cell.length_a   1.000
_cell.length_b   1.000
_cell.length_c   1.000
_cell.angle_alpha   90.00
_cell.angle_beta   90.00
_cell.angle_gamma   90.00
#
_symmetry.space_group_name_H-M   'P 1'
#
loop_
_entity.id
_entity.type
_entity.pdbx_description
1 polymer ?
#
loop_
_entity_poly.entity_id
_entity_poly.type
_entity_poly.pdbx_seq_one_letter_code
_entity_poly.pdbx_strand_id
1 'polypeptide(L)'
;RLSGAVPPEQVLPQQRVTECRKQGVLQIDFSPVVFRNNRHQLLVSFMLQVDARPLKRSERSSRGSLLAKGKVSAFTSSDALRSASSLYASHSVLASGRWAKIRVSETGFHQLTEQVVRQAGFSDISKVKIYGYGGNLQNEALLASELQATDDLQEVPQCIVGGKHYFYAEGPVSWKSETALQRIRNPYSDYGYYFITQTDGEPLVQDSATFVSSHYPQPYDYHSLYESDGYSYYHGGRNLFDAEELKVGDEKKVVITNTTGSAEGKLSVALTTATDSKAQILKNGKVLGEITLSLKNDNPTEDIAYLKATEKVATYPISDFQDKDTISIKVLSGASIRLDYISVTWAEPGSCAFTAANLAVGGKIPAAQYVYGITNQNHHADGAADMVIIIPTSQKLLKQAQRLKKFHEQHDGLRVTIVPADELYNEFSSGTPDANAYRRYLRMLSDKAQSEADMPKYLLLFGDCVWDNRMLTSGCRTLNPDDYLLCFESENSFSAVSCFVSDSWFGMLGEGAGLYPNRELQDVAVGRFPVTYAEEAQVLVDKTISYAQNANVGAWQNTLMFMGDDGNGNLHMQDADDVANDVLTTYPAYLVKKVMWDAYTRETSSSGNTYPEATRIIKQQQAAGALIMDYAGHGDPTQMSHESVLKLTDFADFRNTNLPLWVTASCDIMPFDGLEANIGEYALLNNKGGAVAFYGTTRTVYAQYNRHINRAFIHRVLSLVD
;
A
#
# COMPACT_ATOMS: atom_id res chain seq x y z
N ARG A 1 -17.10 14.29 -22.59
CA ARG A 1 -17.77 15.55 -22.12
C ARG A 1 -17.30 15.78 -20.70
N LEU A 2 -16.53 16.85 -20.47
CA LEU A 2 -16.22 17.34 -19.13
C LEU A 2 -17.54 17.78 -18.49
N SER A 3 -18.12 16.95 -17.65
CA SER A 3 -19.38 17.29 -16.97
C SER A 3 -19.08 18.20 -15.78
N GLY A 4 -19.44 19.46 -15.89
CA GLY A 4 -19.67 20.36 -14.76
C GLY A 4 -18.55 21.31 -14.33
N ALA A 5 -17.29 21.10 -14.67
CA ALA A 5 -16.24 22.05 -14.34
C ALA A 5 -16.09 23.11 -15.45
N VAL A 6 -16.38 24.35 -15.14
CA VAL A 6 -16.12 25.47 -16.06
C VAL A 6 -14.59 25.72 -16.03
N PRO A 7 -13.88 25.64 -17.18
CA PRO A 7 -12.46 25.96 -17.23
C PRO A 7 -12.22 27.38 -16.72
N PRO A 8 -11.07 27.66 -16.09
CA PRO A 8 -10.75 29.01 -15.60
C PRO A 8 -10.65 30.01 -16.75
N GLU A 9 -10.88 31.28 -16.48
CA GLU A 9 -10.74 32.36 -17.48
C GLU A 9 -9.29 32.62 -17.89
N GLN A 10 -8.35 32.17 -17.07
CA GLN A 10 -6.91 32.32 -17.29
C GLN A 10 -6.19 31.00 -17.02
N VAL A 11 -5.06 30.77 -17.73
CA VAL A 11 -4.15 29.72 -17.36
C VAL A 11 -3.51 30.05 -16.03
N LEU A 12 -3.79 29.24 -15.02
CA LEU A 12 -3.27 29.41 -13.66
C LEU A 12 -2.32 28.24 -13.36
N PRO A 13 -0.99 28.43 -13.52
CA PRO A 13 -0.03 27.40 -13.17
C PRO A 13 -0.05 27.15 -11.67
N GLN A 14 -0.17 25.89 -11.28
CA GLN A 14 0.11 25.41 -9.94
C GLN A 14 1.52 24.88 -9.91
N GLN A 15 2.28 25.25 -8.89
CA GLN A 15 3.65 24.77 -8.75
C GLN A 15 3.80 23.99 -7.47
N ARG A 16 4.54 22.91 -7.57
CA ARG A 16 4.90 22.03 -6.46
C ARG A 16 6.37 21.69 -6.56
N VAL A 17 7.06 21.67 -5.42
CA VAL A 17 8.41 21.13 -5.34
C VAL A 17 8.32 19.78 -4.67
N THR A 18 8.88 18.77 -5.31
CA THR A 18 9.07 17.42 -4.79
C THR A 18 10.55 17.09 -4.76
N GLU A 19 10.92 15.99 -4.14
CA GLU A 19 12.29 15.53 -4.06
C GLU A 19 12.38 14.13 -4.68
N CYS A 20 13.41 13.90 -5.48
CA CYS A 20 13.75 12.59 -6.01
C CYS A 20 15.26 12.40 -5.86
N ARG A 21 15.70 11.31 -5.21
CA ARG A 21 17.11 11.01 -4.92
C ARG A 21 17.87 12.22 -4.32
N LYS A 22 17.25 12.89 -3.36
CA LYS A 22 17.74 14.12 -2.70
C LYS A 22 17.91 15.34 -3.63
N GLN A 23 17.40 15.28 -4.83
CA GLN A 23 17.36 16.42 -5.76
C GLN A 23 15.97 17.05 -5.78
N GLY A 24 15.91 18.38 -5.67
CA GLY A 24 14.65 19.11 -5.76
C GLY A 24 14.14 19.12 -7.20
N VAL A 25 12.90 18.72 -7.39
CA VAL A 25 12.20 18.72 -8.68
C VAL A 25 11.04 19.70 -8.61
N LEU A 26 10.99 20.69 -9.54
CA LEU A 26 9.87 21.61 -9.69
C LEU A 26 8.85 21.03 -10.66
N GLN A 27 7.67 20.70 -10.16
CA GLN A 27 6.52 20.33 -10.97
C GLN A 27 5.61 21.54 -11.16
N ILE A 28 5.20 21.79 -12.42
CA ILE A 28 4.28 22.86 -12.77
C ILE A 28 3.10 22.24 -13.52
N ASP A 29 1.92 22.32 -12.91
CA ASP A 29 0.67 21.83 -13.48
C ASP A 29 -0.19 23.01 -13.92
N PHE A 30 -0.80 22.95 -15.10
CA PHE A 30 -1.76 23.94 -15.56
C PHE A 30 -2.78 23.33 -16.52
N SER A 31 -3.99 23.88 -16.52
CA SER A 31 -4.97 23.52 -17.55
C SER A 31 -4.65 24.28 -18.84
N PRO A 32 -4.45 23.59 -19.96
CA PRO A 32 -4.21 24.23 -21.25
C PRO A 32 -5.50 24.82 -21.86
N VAL A 33 -6.67 24.56 -21.25
CA VAL A 33 -7.97 25.04 -21.74
C VAL A 33 -8.48 26.14 -20.81
N VAL A 34 -8.86 27.27 -21.39
CA VAL A 34 -9.51 28.38 -20.68
C VAL A 34 -10.84 28.72 -21.34
N PHE A 35 -11.78 29.29 -20.58
CA PHE A 35 -13.06 29.74 -21.08
C PHE A 35 -13.12 31.25 -21.06
N ARG A 36 -12.99 31.92 -22.24
CA ARG A 36 -12.99 33.35 -22.39
C ARG A 36 -13.94 33.79 -23.52
N ASN A 37 -14.61 34.88 -23.33
CA ASN A 37 -15.50 35.45 -24.35
C ASN A 37 -16.52 34.41 -24.86
N ASN A 38 -17.09 33.65 -23.93
CA ASN A 38 -18.05 32.58 -24.20
C ASN A 38 -17.54 31.45 -25.15
N ARG A 39 -16.22 31.20 -25.18
CA ARG A 39 -15.57 30.19 -26.00
C ARG A 39 -14.46 29.49 -25.23
N HIS A 40 -14.31 28.20 -25.50
CA HIS A 40 -13.13 27.47 -25.05
C HIS A 40 -11.93 27.83 -25.95
N GLN A 41 -10.83 28.18 -25.32
CA GLN A 41 -9.56 28.49 -26.00
C GLN A 41 -8.49 27.52 -25.49
N LEU A 42 -7.70 26.97 -26.43
CA LEU A 42 -6.60 26.06 -26.14
C LEU A 42 -5.28 26.84 -26.15
N LEU A 43 -4.48 26.68 -25.12
CA LEU A 43 -3.10 27.15 -25.09
C LEU A 43 -2.24 26.31 -26.06
N VAL A 44 -1.79 26.91 -27.15
CA VAL A 44 -1.00 26.20 -28.20
C VAL A 44 0.51 26.36 -28.03
N SER A 45 0.96 27.41 -27.34
CA SER A 45 2.37 27.62 -27.00
C SER A 45 2.49 28.53 -25.77
N PHE A 46 3.55 28.36 -25.01
CA PHE A 46 3.89 29.24 -23.88
C PHE A 46 5.38 29.31 -23.67
N MET A 47 5.82 30.33 -22.96
CA MET A 47 7.18 30.45 -22.45
C MET A 47 7.14 30.37 -20.93
N LEU A 48 7.90 29.47 -20.36
CA LEU A 48 8.06 29.31 -18.91
C LEU A 48 9.40 29.91 -18.50
N GLN A 49 9.36 30.89 -17.60
CA GLN A 49 10.55 31.43 -16.96
C GLN A 49 10.58 30.94 -15.52
N VAL A 50 11.66 30.30 -15.13
CA VAL A 50 11.88 29.80 -13.77
C VAL A 50 13.02 30.59 -13.14
N ASP A 51 12.72 31.33 -12.07
CA ASP A 51 13.70 32.05 -11.26
C ASP A 51 14.03 31.25 -10.00
N ALA A 52 15.11 30.48 -10.06
CA ALA A 52 15.60 29.72 -8.91
C ALA A 52 16.55 30.57 -8.05
N ARG A 53 16.28 30.63 -6.75
CA ARG A 53 17.14 31.35 -5.79
C ARG A 53 17.60 30.39 -4.68
N PRO A 54 18.90 30.38 -4.33
CA PRO A 54 19.38 29.62 -3.17
C PRO A 54 18.69 30.06 -1.89
N LEU A 55 18.21 29.11 -1.08
CA LEU A 55 17.67 29.41 0.25
C LEU A 55 18.78 29.80 1.22
N LYS A 56 18.52 30.81 2.04
CA LYS A 56 19.42 31.16 3.15
C LYS A 56 19.43 30.06 4.21
N ARG A 57 20.54 29.89 4.91
CA ARG A 57 20.75 28.83 5.93
C ARG A 57 19.66 28.81 7.01
N SER A 58 19.13 29.97 7.39
CA SER A 58 18.04 30.12 8.38
C SER A 58 16.66 29.65 7.85
N GLU A 59 16.49 29.53 6.55
CA GLU A 59 15.22 29.10 5.93
C GLU A 59 15.19 27.59 5.66
N ARG A 60 16.31 26.91 5.86
CA ARG A 60 16.48 25.46 5.63
C ARG A 60 15.92 24.59 6.76
N SER A 61 15.68 25.17 7.96
CA SER A 61 15.23 24.40 9.13
C SER A 61 13.73 24.09 9.17
N SER A 62 12.95 24.57 8.20
CA SER A 62 11.49 24.35 8.14
C SER A 62 11.05 23.70 6.80
N ARG A 63 11.54 22.50 6.51
CA ARG A 63 11.29 21.78 5.27
C ARG A 63 9.81 21.64 4.92
N GLY A 64 8.97 21.21 5.86
CA GLY A 64 7.53 21.07 5.63
C GLY A 64 6.83 22.40 5.25
N SER A 65 7.28 23.52 5.82
CA SER A 65 6.75 24.87 5.49
C SER A 65 7.21 25.37 4.10
N LEU A 66 8.36 24.89 3.60
CA LEU A 66 8.92 25.30 2.31
C LEU A 66 8.25 24.59 1.14
N LEU A 67 7.98 23.30 1.28
CA LEU A 67 7.24 22.50 0.29
C LEU A 67 5.81 23.06 0.11
N ALA A 68 5.13 23.39 1.22
CA ALA A 68 3.80 23.98 1.19
C ALA A 68 3.74 25.39 0.56
N LYS A 69 4.87 26.12 0.51
CA LYS A 69 4.97 27.47 -0.06
C LYS A 69 5.57 27.51 -1.47
N GLY A 70 5.88 26.36 -2.08
CA GLY A 70 6.41 26.27 -3.43
C GLY A 70 7.81 26.88 -3.61
N LYS A 71 8.62 26.94 -2.55
CA LYS A 71 10.00 27.46 -2.63
C LYS A 71 11.00 26.33 -2.89
N VAL A 72 11.83 26.46 -3.90
CA VAL A 72 12.89 25.51 -4.25
C VAL A 72 14.08 25.64 -3.29
N SER A 73 14.53 24.53 -2.75
CA SER A 73 15.81 24.42 -2.04
C SER A 73 16.85 23.74 -2.92
N ALA A 74 17.89 24.45 -3.31
CA ALA A 74 19.07 23.82 -3.90
C ALA A 74 19.92 23.25 -2.76
N PHE A 75 20.00 21.92 -2.66
CA PHE A 75 20.90 21.26 -1.72
C PHE A 75 22.29 21.07 -2.32
N THR A 76 23.31 21.53 -1.60
CA THR A 76 24.66 21.01 -1.77
C THR A 76 24.80 19.79 -0.85
N SER A 77 25.24 18.69 -1.42
CA SER A 77 25.32 17.36 -0.81
C SER A 77 25.98 17.25 0.57
N SER A 78 26.81 18.22 0.95
CA SER A 78 27.59 18.16 2.20
C SER A 78 26.83 18.43 3.50
N ASP A 79 25.72 19.17 3.45
CA ASP A 79 24.96 19.54 4.68
C ASP A 79 23.83 18.53 4.99
N ALA A 80 23.28 17.86 3.99
CA ALA A 80 22.32 16.78 4.16
C ALA A 80 22.98 15.53 4.79
N LEU A 81 24.21 15.25 4.38
CA LEU A 81 24.99 14.10 4.88
C LEU A 81 25.38 14.23 6.36
N ARG A 82 25.56 15.44 6.88
CA ARG A 82 25.91 15.67 8.30
C ARG A 82 24.72 15.58 9.25
N SER A 83 23.50 15.74 8.79
CA SER A 83 22.29 15.65 9.62
C SER A 83 21.71 14.23 9.68
N ALA A 84 21.98 13.40 8.68
CA ALA A 84 21.39 12.06 8.58
C ALA A 84 21.95 11.06 9.62
N SER A 85 23.22 11.18 10.01
CA SER A 85 23.80 10.30 11.04
C SER A 85 23.23 10.52 12.44
N SER A 86 22.45 11.58 12.65
CA SER A 86 21.76 11.86 13.93
C SER A 86 20.29 11.43 13.94
N LEU A 87 19.73 11.02 12.79
CA LEU A 87 18.33 10.61 12.70
C LEU A 87 18.12 9.15 13.07
N TYR A 88 19.13 8.31 12.88
CA TYR A 88 19.01 6.86 13.03
C TYR A 88 20.00 6.31 14.05
N ALA A 89 19.56 5.32 14.81
CA ALA A 89 20.45 4.50 15.63
C ALA A 89 21.53 3.84 14.77
N SER A 90 22.72 3.64 15.33
CA SER A 90 23.79 2.91 14.64
C SER A 90 23.60 1.39 14.67
N HIS A 91 22.86 0.92 15.67
CA HIS A 91 22.55 -0.49 15.90
C HIS A 91 21.15 -0.60 16.51
N SER A 92 20.43 -1.64 16.14
CA SER A 92 19.17 -1.98 16.81
C SER A 92 19.42 -2.51 18.22
N VAL A 93 18.48 -2.24 19.13
CA VAL A 93 18.47 -2.88 20.46
C VAL A 93 18.34 -4.39 20.36
N LEU A 94 17.76 -4.90 19.26
CA LEU A 94 17.60 -6.33 18.98
C LEU A 94 18.89 -7.03 18.54
N ALA A 95 19.99 -6.30 18.37
CA ALA A 95 21.26 -6.83 17.88
C ALA A 95 21.87 -7.88 18.80
N SER A 96 21.54 -7.86 20.07
CA SER A 96 22.07 -8.81 21.07
C SER A 96 21.08 -9.05 22.20
N GLY A 97 21.35 -10.08 23.00
CA GLY A 97 20.48 -10.43 24.10
C GLY A 97 19.42 -11.47 23.72
N ARG A 98 18.55 -11.78 24.66
CA ARG A 98 17.40 -12.66 24.45
C ARG A 98 16.13 -11.83 24.42
N TRP A 99 15.38 -11.94 23.35
CA TRP A 99 14.17 -11.17 23.12
C TRP A 99 12.98 -12.06 22.81
N ALA A 100 11.81 -11.63 23.24
CA ALA A 100 10.54 -12.25 22.88
C ALA A 100 9.52 -11.19 22.47
N LYS A 101 8.71 -11.54 21.47
CA LYS A 101 7.64 -10.72 20.93
C LYS A 101 6.35 -10.99 21.71
N ILE A 102 5.66 -9.94 22.10
CA ILE A 102 4.33 -9.96 22.71
C ILE A 102 3.37 -9.11 21.90
N ARG A 103 2.06 -9.34 22.05
CA ARG A 103 1.03 -8.59 21.34
C ARG A 103 -0.12 -8.15 22.24
N VAL A 104 -0.80 -7.09 21.83
CA VAL A 104 -2.01 -6.53 22.41
C VAL A 104 -3.08 -6.32 21.33
N SER A 105 -4.35 -6.49 21.66
CA SER A 105 -5.46 -6.35 20.69
C SER A 105 -6.10 -4.96 20.71
N GLU A 106 -5.83 -4.15 21.73
CA GLU A 106 -6.47 -2.84 21.92
C GLU A 106 -5.49 -1.85 22.54
N THR A 107 -5.79 -0.56 22.43
CA THR A 107 -5.05 0.51 23.10
C THR A 107 -5.51 0.62 24.56
N GLY A 108 -4.57 0.84 25.48
CA GLY A 108 -4.87 1.03 26.90
C GLY A 108 -3.86 0.35 27.84
N PHE A 109 -4.25 0.25 29.11
CA PHE A 109 -3.42 -0.42 30.12
C PHE A 109 -3.45 -1.93 29.93
N HIS A 110 -2.28 -2.54 29.94
CA HIS A 110 -2.11 -3.99 29.82
C HIS A 110 -1.25 -4.53 30.95
N GLN A 111 -1.51 -5.77 31.36
CA GLN A 111 -0.69 -6.47 32.34
C GLN A 111 0.36 -7.33 31.64
N LEU A 112 1.62 -7.17 32.04
CA LEU A 112 2.66 -8.18 31.80
C LEU A 112 2.55 -9.22 32.92
N THR A 113 2.27 -10.47 32.56
CA THR A 113 2.09 -11.54 33.54
C THR A 113 3.32 -12.43 33.67
N GLU A 114 3.51 -13.05 34.84
CA GLU A 114 4.57 -14.05 35.00
C GLU A 114 4.44 -15.23 34.01
N GLN A 115 3.23 -15.57 33.57
CA GLN A 115 3.02 -16.61 32.58
C GLN A 115 3.69 -16.23 31.25
N VAL A 116 3.49 -15.01 30.76
CA VAL A 116 4.10 -14.49 29.55
C VAL A 116 5.63 -14.46 29.69
N VAL A 117 6.12 -14.00 30.83
CA VAL A 117 7.55 -13.93 31.13
C VAL A 117 8.19 -15.33 31.10
N ARG A 118 7.53 -16.33 31.71
CA ARG A 118 7.98 -17.74 31.66
C ARG A 118 7.92 -18.34 30.25
N GLN A 119 6.87 -18.03 29.46
CA GLN A 119 6.78 -18.47 28.06
C GLN A 119 7.92 -17.88 27.22
N ALA A 120 8.32 -16.64 27.48
CA ALA A 120 9.51 -16.01 26.89
C ALA A 120 10.83 -16.63 27.38
N GLY A 121 10.78 -17.49 28.39
CA GLY A 121 11.92 -18.18 29.00
C GLY A 121 12.74 -17.28 29.91
N PHE A 122 12.12 -16.26 30.49
CA PHE A 122 12.68 -15.43 31.56
C PHE A 122 12.27 -15.93 32.92
N SER A 123 13.07 -15.63 33.92
CA SER A 123 12.92 -16.16 35.29
C SER A 123 12.40 -15.14 36.30
N ASP A 124 12.59 -13.86 36.05
CA ASP A 124 12.33 -12.78 37.01
C ASP A 124 11.61 -11.62 36.32
N ILE A 125 10.31 -11.50 36.56
CA ILE A 125 9.48 -10.43 36.01
C ILE A 125 9.96 -9.03 36.44
N SER A 126 10.56 -8.90 37.64
CA SER A 126 11.04 -7.62 38.12
C SER A 126 12.22 -7.05 37.33
N LYS A 127 12.88 -7.88 36.53
CA LYS A 127 14.02 -7.51 35.65
C LYS A 127 13.62 -7.44 34.18
N VAL A 128 12.34 -7.64 33.85
CA VAL A 128 11.86 -7.63 32.46
C VAL A 128 11.60 -6.20 32.02
N LYS A 129 12.20 -5.81 30.90
CA LYS A 129 11.99 -4.55 30.21
C LYS A 129 11.07 -4.78 29.01
N ILE A 130 10.25 -3.77 28.69
CA ILE A 130 9.33 -3.76 27.54
C ILE A 130 9.82 -2.70 26.55
N TYR A 131 9.86 -3.02 25.27
CA TYR A 131 10.28 -2.11 24.20
C TYR A 131 9.26 -2.07 23.06
N GLY A 132 9.08 -0.90 22.45
CA GLY A 132 8.20 -0.73 21.30
C GLY A 132 7.35 0.54 21.38
N TYR A 133 6.54 0.74 20.34
CA TYR A 133 5.59 1.86 20.23
C TYR A 133 4.22 1.44 19.69
N GLY A 134 3.97 0.13 19.57
CA GLY A 134 2.63 -0.44 19.36
C GLY A 134 2.18 -0.59 17.93
N GLY A 135 0.86 -0.65 17.74
CA GLY A 135 0.20 -1.12 16.52
C GLY A 135 -0.53 -0.07 15.70
N ASN A 136 -0.46 1.20 16.08
CA ASN A 136 -1.06 2.26 15.27
C ASN A 136 -0.46 2.28 13.86
N LEU A 137 -1.29 2.53 12.85
CA LEU A 137 -0.82 2.74 11.49
C LEU A 137 0.21 3.85 11.45
N GLN A 138 1.38 3.56 10.91
CA GLN A 138 2.43 4.56 10.76
C GLN A 138 2.05 5.61 9.72
N ASN A 139 2.51 6.83 9.93
CA ASN A 139 2.30 7.90 8.96
C ASN A 139 2.97 7.54 7.63
N GLU A 140 2.17 7.53 6.57
CA GLU A 140 2.66 7.24 5.21
C GLU A 140 3.53 8.36 4.65
N ALA A 141 3.35 9.59 5.14
CA ALA A 141 4.30 10.65 4.86
C ALA A 141 5.59 10.40 5.64
N LEU A 142 6.69 10.15 4.94
CA LEU A 142 8.00 9.96 5.57
C LEU A 142 8.56 11.29 6.07
N LEU A 143 8.16 11.71 7.27
CA LEU A 143 8.62 12.93 7.91
C LEU A 143 9.83 12.66 8.81
N ALA A 144 10.92 13.40 8.62
CA ALA A 144 12.16 13.23 9.41
C ALA A 144 11.94 13.32 10.93
N SER A 145 11.00 14.17 11.37
CA SER A 145 10.65 14.30 12.80
C SER A 145 10.01 13.04 13.37
N GLU A 146 9.18 12.36 12.60
CA GLU A 146 8.50 11.12 13.02
C GLU A 146 9.46 9.93 12.92
N LEU A 147 10.27 9.88 11.85
CA LEU A 147 11.33 8.89 11.74
C LEU A 147 12.27 8.93 12.93
N GLN A 148 12.67 10.12 13.38
CA GLN A 148 13.52 10.28 14.56
C GLN A 148 12.82 9.87 15.86
N ALA A 149 11.53 10.19 16.01
CA ALA A 149 10.76 9.90 17.22
C ALA A 149 10.52 8.40 17.43
N THR A 150 10.47 7.62 16.34
CA THR A 150 10.21 6.18 16.34
C THR A 150 11.34 5.37 15.71
N ASP A 151 12.56 5.93 15.67
CA ASP A 151 13.73 5.19 15.20
C ASP A 151 14.19 4.21 16.27
N ASP A 152 14.33 2.94 15.89
CA ASP A 152 14.52 1.78 16.75
C ASP A 152 13.47 1.70 17.89
N LEU A 153 13.55 0.68 18.70
CA LEU A 153 12.59 0.41 19.77
C LEU A 153 13.01 1.16 21.05
N GLN A 154 12.06 1.84 21.67
CA GLN A 154 12.27 2.56 22.93
C GLN A 154 11.73 1.74 24.11
N GLU A 155 12.36 1.84 25.28
CA GLU A 155 11.87 1.22 26.51
C GLU A 155 10.56 1.89 26.95
N VAL A 156 9.53 1.09 27.18
CA VAL A 156 8.20 1.54 27.61
C VAL A 156 8.16 1.58 29.13
N PRO A 157 7.69 2.68 29.76
CA PRO A 157 7.53 2.76 31.18
C PRO A 157 6.56 1.71 31.72
N GLN A 158 6.90 1.11 32.83
CA GLN A 158 6.05 0.18 33.57
C GLN A 158 5.57 0.81 34.89
N CYS A 159 4.47 0.30 35.40
CA CYS A 159 3.98 0.62 36.75
C CYS A 159 3.76 -0.68 37.52
N ILE A 160 4.26 -0.74 38.77
CA ILE A 160 4.11 -1.92 39.62
C ILE A 160 3.19 -1.59 40.78
N VAL A 161 2.03 -2.25 40.83
CA VAL A 161 1.04 -2.06 41.89
C VAL A 161 0.56 -3.41 42.37
N GLY A 162 0.66 -3.66 43.68
CA GLY A 162 0.24 -4.93 44.31
C GLY A 162 0.98 -6.16 43.75
N GLY A 163 2.25 -5.99 43.31
CA GLY A 163 3.05 -7.05 42.70
C GLY A 163 2.69 -7.37 41.25
N LYS A 164 1.82 -6.61 40.63
CA LYS A 164 1.45 -6.73 39.22
C LYS A 164 2.16 -5.67 38.39
N HIS A 165 2.63 -6.06 37.21
CA HIS A 165 3.32 -5.21 36.24
C HIS A 165 2.37 -4.75 35.16
N TYR A 166 2.26 -3.44 34.97
CA TYR A 166 1.40 -2.82 33.98
C TYR A 166 2.23 -1.95 33.04
N PHE A 167 1.78 -1.82 31.81
CA PHE A 167 2.30 -0.87 30.83
C PHE A 167 1.14 -0.33 29.99
N TYR A 168 1.31 0.84 29.40
CA TYR A 168 0.35 1.37 28.44
C TYR A 168 0.78 0.93 27.05
N ALA A 169 -0.17 0.40 26.29
CA ALA A 169 0.10 -0.13 24.96
C ALA A 169 -0.86 0.48 23.92
N GLU A 170 -0.36 0.64 22.71
CA GLU A 170 -1.14 1.08 21.56
C GLU A 170 -1.48 -0.13 20.68
N GLY A 171 -2.79 -0.33 20.44
CA GLY A 171 -3.34 -1.36 19.58
C GLY A 171 -3.44 -0.89 18.11
N PRO A 172 -4.14 -1.65 17.24
CA PRO A 172 -4.23 -1.39 15.80
C PRO A 172 -5.22 -0.29 15.41
N VAL A 173 -5.94 0.30 16.37
CA VAL A 173 -6.93 1.35 16.14
C VAL A 173 -6.55 2.61 16.88
N SER A 174 -6.57 3.73 16.17
CA SER A 174 -6.40 5.07 16.71
C SER A 174 -7.52 6.01 16.22
N TRP A 175 -7.56 7.23 16.76
CA TRP A 175 -8.57 8.23 16.43
C TRP A 175 -7.90 9.48 15.85
N LYS A 176 -8.47 10.01 14.76
CA LYS A 176 -7.82 11.02 13.92
C LYS A 176 -7.63 12.38 14.60
N SER A 177 -8.41 12.70 15.62
CA SER A 177 -8.28 13.89 16.46
C SER A 177 -9.14 13.76 17.70
N GLU A 178 -8.99 14.66 18.66
CA GLU A 178 -9.77 14.74 19.89
C GLU A 178 -11.30 14.81 19.66
N THR A 179 -11.72 15.34 18.51
CA THR A 179 -13.13 15.44 18.13
C THR A 179 -13.55 14.41 17.09
N ALA A 180 -12.64 13.55 16.64
CA ALA A 180 -12.90 12.68 15.51
C ALA A 180 -13.83 11.53 15.89
N LEU A 181 -14.89 11.45 15.13
CA LEU A 181 -15.81 10.33 15.11
C LEU A 181 -15.30 9.20 14.18
N GLN A 182 -14.19 9.45 13.51
CA GLN A 182 -13.59 8.55 12.51
C GLN A 182 -12.36 7.84 13.09
N ARG A 183 -12.43 6.50 13.11
CA ARG A 183 -11.29 5.66 13.46
C ARG A 183 -10.25 5.66 12.35
N ILE A 184 -9.01 5.43 12.75
CA ILE A 184 -7.92 4.99 11.87
C ILE A 184 -7.59 3.57 12.27
N ARG A 185 -7.81 2.62 11.37
CA ARG A 185 -7.47 1.22 11.57
C ARG A 185 -6.20 0.87 10.80
N ASN A 186 -5.30 0.14 11.43
CA ASN A 186 -4.16 -0.45 10.75
C ASN A 186 -4.65 -1.50 9.73
N PRO A 187 -4.44 -1.31 8.41
CA PRO A 187 -4.93 -2.25 7.40
C PRO A 187 -4.06 -3.50 7.26
N TYR A 188 -2.97 -3.59 8.03
CA TYR A 188 -1.99 -4.67 7.94
C TYR A 188 -2.01 -5.58 9.17
N SER A 189 -2.59 -5.15 10.29
CA SER A 189 -2.55 -5.92 11.54
C SER A 189 -3.78 -5.70 12.41
N ASP A 190 -4.21 -6.78 13.09
CA ASP A 190 -5.23 -6.75 14.14
C ASP A 190 -4.64 -6.63 15.56
N TYR A 191 -3.33 -6.47 15.68
CA TYR A 191 -2.60 -6.37 16.94
C TYR A 191 -1.53 -5.29 16.89
N GLY A 192 -1.27 -4.69 18.05
CA GLY A 192 -0.03 -3.97 18.33
C GLY A 192 1.01 -4.92 18.94
N TYR A 193 2.28 -4.72 18.62
CA TYR A 193 3.34 -5.59 19.10
C TYR A 193 4.37 -4.82 19.90
N TYR A 194 4.98 -5.54 20.86
CA TYR A 194 6.06 -5.09 21.72
C TYR A 194 7.06 -6.21 21.91
N PHE A 195 8.22 -5.87 22.45
CA PHE A 195 9.28 -6.82 22.74
C PHE A 195 9.63 -6.79 24.22
N ILE A 196 9.94 -7.94 24.78
CA ILE A 196 10.39 -8.07 26.14
C ILE A 196 11.78 -8.72 26.20
N THR A 197 12.59 -8.25 27.12
CA THR A 197 13.91 -8.80 27.44
C THR A 197 14.16 -8.76 28.92
N GLN A 198 14.97 -9.68 29.45
CA GLN A 198 15.43 -9.65 30.83
C GLN A 198 16.92 -9.29 30.84
N THR A 199 17.29 -8.25 31.59
CA THR A 199 18.68 -7.77 31.77
C THR A 199 19.01 -7.59 33.25
N ASP A 200 20.28 -7.41 33.59
CA ASP A 200 20.67 -7.10 34.96
C ASP A 200 20.30 -5.67 35.41
N GLY A 201 20.00 -4.78 34.41
CA GLY A 201 19.59 -3.41 34.69
C GLY A 201 18.09 -3.34 35.07
N GLU A 202 17.76 -2.37 35.93
CA GLU A 202 16.39 -2.13 36.38
C GLU A 202 15.52 -1.65 35.18
N PRO A 203 14.25 -2.11 35.06
CA PRO A 203 13.31 -1.57 34.09
C PRO A 203 12.93 -0.12 34.44
N LEU A 204 12.48 0.63 33.40
CA LEU A 204 11.93 1.96 33.58
C LEU A 204 10.57 1.86 34.29
N VAL A 205 10.53 2.23 35.58
CA VAL A 205 9.32 2.17 36.41
C VAL A 205 8.90 3.57 36.82
N GLN A 206 7.61 3.86 36.65
CA GLN A 206 6.95 5.08 37.11
C GLN A 206 6.08 4.77 38.33
N ASP A 207 5.94 5.75 39.26
CA ASP A 207 4.92 5.65 40.29
C ASP A 207 3.52 5.64 39.71
N SER A 208 2.57 5.04 40.41
CA SER A 208 1.23 4.79 39.87
C SER A 208 0.43 6.06 39.58
N ALA A 209 0.66 7.15 40.29
CA ALA A 209 -0.06 8.41 40.05
C ALA A 209 0.46 9.08 38.78
N THR A 210 1.76 9.16 38.61
CA THR A 210 2.42 9.67 37.39
C THR A 210 2.05 8.81 36.19
N PHE A 211 2.14 7.48 36.30
CA PHE A 211 1.82 6.55 35.25
C PHE A 211 0.38 6.70 34.76
N VAL A 212 -0.60 6.71 35.68
CA VAL A 212 -2.00 6.88 35.30
C VAL A 212 -2.24 8.25 34.68
N SER A 213 -1.73 9.33 35.29
CA SER A 213 -1.97 10.69 34.77
C SER A 213 -1.31 10.96 33.41
N SER A 214 -0.24 10.22 33.08
CA SER A 214 0.42 10.32 31.76
C SER A 214 -0.35 9.65 30.64
N HIS A 215 -1.23 8.68 30.96
CA HIS A 215 -1.89 7.83 29.96
C HIS A 215 -3.42 7.82 30.08
N TYR A 216 -4.03 8.59 30.99
CA TYR A 216 -5.49 8.63 31.14
C TYR A 216 -5.94 10.05 31.57
N PRO A 217 -7.02 10.59 30.98
CA PRO A 217 -7.76 10.02 29.85
C PRO A 217 -7.04 10.25 28.52
N GLN A 218 -7.17 9.29 27.61
CA GLN A 218 -6.74 9.39 26.23
C GLN A 218 -7.96 9.25 25.29
N PRO A 219 -7.89 9.67 24.03
CA PRO A 219 -9.01 9.52 23.09
C PRO A 219 -9.63 8.12 23.08
N TYR A 220 -8.84 7.08 23.24
CA TYR A 220 -9.33 5.70 23.32
C TYR A 220 -10.27 5.47 24.51
N ASP A 221 -10.04 6.10 25.66
CA ASP A 221 -10.81 5.86 26.88
C ASP A 221 -12.25 6.37 26.82
N TYR A 222 -12.52 7.37 25.98
CA TYR A 222 -13.86 7.94 25.76
C TYR A 222 -14.41 7.67 24.35
N HIS A 223 -13.83 6.69 23.64
CA HIS A 223 -14.35 6.14 22.40
C HIS A 223 -14.67 4.65 22.57
N SER A 224 -15.64 4.18 21.80
CA SER A 224 -15.94 2.76 21.64
C SER A 224 -16.13 2.47 20.17
N LEU A 225 -15.69 1.29 19.76
CA LEU A 225 -15.78 0.83 18.38
C LEU A 225 -16.34 -0.59 18.35
N TYR A 226 -17.34 -0.79 17.51
CA TYR A 226 -17.73 -2.10 17.02
C TYR A 226 -17.47 -2.16 15.53
N GLU A 227 -16.65 -3.08 15.10
CA GLU A 227 -16.28 -3.32 13.71
C GLU A 227 -16.06 -4.81 13.50
N SER A 228 -16.56 -5.33 12.39
CA SER A 228 -16.39 -6.72 11.99
C SER A 228 -16.03 -6.75 10.52
N ASP A 229 -14.80 -7.18 10.23
CA ASP A 229 -14.24 -7.18 8.90
C ASP A 229 -14.25 -8.58 8.29
N GLY A 230 -14.70 -8.74 7.07
CA GLY A 230 -14.79 -10.06 6.43
C GLY A 230 -15.27 -10.03 4.98
N TYR A 231 -15.56 -8.84 4.43
CA TYR A 231 -16.04 -8.68 3.07
C TYR A 231 -15.42 -7.47 2.38
N SER A 232 -15.20 -7.58 1.07
CA SER A 232 -14.82 -6.47 0.19
C SER A 232 -15.72 -6.42 -1.03
N TYR A 233 -16.10 -5.22 -1.48
CA TYR A 233 -16.91 -5.04 -2.68
C TYR A 233 -16.14 -5.22 -3.99
N TYR A 234 -14.85 -4.94 -3.97
CA TYR A 234 -14.01 -4.95 -5.16
C TYR A 234 -12.85 -5.94 -5.11
N HIS A 235 -12.61 -6.60 -3.97
CA HIS A 235 -11.39 -7.38 -3.72
C HIS A 235 -10.13 -6.51 -3.83
N GLY A 236 -10.10 -5.44 -3.06
CA GLY A 236 -9.02 -4.46 -2.99
C GLY A 236 -9.37 -3.31 -2.06
N GLY A 237 -8.40 -2.42 -1.83
CA GLY A 237 -8.53 -1.29 -0.90
C GLY A 237 -8.36 -1.70 0.56
N ARG A 238 -8.25 -0.71 1.43
CA ARG A 238 -7.91 -0.94 2.85
C ARG A 238 -9.09 -1.29 3.72
N ASN A 239 -10.30 -0.83 3.36
CA ASN A 239 -11.49 -1.04 4.16
C ASN A 239 -12.12 -2.38 3.83
N LEU A 240 -12.39 -3.12 4.88
CA LEU A 240 -13.22 -4.31 4.87
C LEU A 240 -14.53 -4.03 5.59
N PHE A 241 -15.57 -4.80 5.26
CA PHE A 241 -16.92 -4.61 5.75
C PHE A 241 -17.44 -5.89 6.39
N ASP A 242 -18.52 -5.79 7.17
CA ASP A 242 -19.13 -6.95 7.78
C ASP A 242 -19.50 -8.01 6.72
N ALA A 243 -19.11 -9.26 6.98
CA ALA A 243 -19.47 -10.39 6.14
C ALA A 243 -20.97 -10.64 6.09
N GLU A 244 -21.71 -10.22 7.13
CA GLU A 244 -23.17 -10.33 7.19
C GLU A 244 -23.82 -9.32 6.26
N GLU A 245 -24.63 -9.82 5.34
CA GLU A 245 -25.44 -9.03 4.43
C GLU A 245 -26.86 -8.88 5.00
N LEU A 246 -27.28 -7.64 5.26
CA LEU A 246 -28.61 -7.34 5.78
C LEU A 246 -29.57 -7.03 4.63
N LYS A 247 -30.67 -7.77 4.54
CA LYS A 247 -31.72 -7.60 3.55
C LYS A 247 -32.94 -6.89 4.12
N VAL A 248 -33.87 -6.50 3.26
CA VAL A 248 -35.13 -5.86 3.68
C VAL A 248 -35.86 -6.71 4.72
N GLY A 249 -36.11 -6.10 5.87
CA GLY A 249 -36.74 -6.73 7.02
C GLY A 249 -35.78 -7.27 8.07
N ASP A 250 -34.51 -7.44 7.75
CA ASP A 250 -33.50 -7.86 8.71
C ASP A 250 -33.21 -6.76 9.74
N GLU A 251 -32.83 -7.18 10.93
CA GLU A 251 -32.43 -6.32 12.04
C GLU A 251 -31.15 -6.85 12.69
N LYS A 252 -30.04 -6.11 12.56
CA LYS A 252 -28.77 -6.39 13.26
C LYS A 252 -28.75 -5.64 14.59
N LYS A 253 -28.38 -6.32 15.67
CA LYS A 253 -28.27 -5.76 17.01
C LYS A 253 -26.84 -5.82 17.51
N VAL A 254 -26.34 -4.67 17.96
CA VAL A 254 -25.01 -4.54 18.55
C VAL A 254 -25.12 -3.92 19.93
N VAL A 255 -24.49 -4.54 20.94
CA VAL A 255 -24.45 -4.01 22.28
C VAL A 255 -23.20 -3.17 22.48
N ILE A 256 -23.41 -1.91 22.83
CA ILE A 256 -22.33 -0.96 23.18
C ILE A 256 -22.26 -0.87 24.70
N THR A 257 -21.07 -1.00 25.25
CA THR A 257 -20.79 -0.80 26.66
C THR A 257 -20.25 0.59 26.89
N ASN A 258 -20.84 1.35 27.78
CA ASN A 258 -20.36 2.67 28.18
C ASN A 258 -19.16 2.50 29.13
N THR A 259 -18.01 2.98 28.72
CA THR A 259 -16.77 2.88 29.52
C THR A 259 -16.50 4.10 30.39
N THR A 260 -17.19 5.22 30.14
CA THR A 260 -16.94 6.49 30.82
C THR A 260 -17.98 6.78 31.92
N GLY A 261 -19.14 6.12 31.88
CA GLY A 261 -20.29 6.46 32.72
C GLY A 261 -21.02 7.75 32.32
N SER A 262 -20.59 8.42 31.24
CA SER A 262 -21.27 9.64 30.73
C SER A 262 -22.56 9.26 30.03
N ALA A 263 -23.67 9.97 30.40
CA ALA A 263 -24.93 9.86 29.69
C ALA A 263 -24.92 10.57 28.32
N GLU A 264 -23.97 11.45 28.10
CA GLU A 264 -23.87 12.27 26.88
C GLU A 264 -22.76 11.76 25.96
N GLY A 265 -23.03 11.80 24.65
CA GLY A 265 -22.07 11.43 23.64
C GLY A 265 -22.63 11.50 22.22
N LYS A 266 -21.85 11.00 21.26
CA LYS A 266 -22.23 10.93 19.85
C LYS A 266 -22.10 9.50 19.37
N LEU A 267 -23.16 8.96 18.78
CA LEU A 267 -23.20 7.66 18.14
C LEU A 267 -23.04 7.85 16.64
N SER A 268 -22.06 7.20 16.02
CA SER A 268 -21.90 7.15 14.58
C SER A 268 -22.12 5.73 14.07
N VAL A 269 -22.86 5.61 12.96
CA VAL A 269 -23.14 4.34 12.29
C VAL A 269 -22.74 4.50 10.83
N ALA A 270 -21.79 3.70 10.38
CA ALA A 270 -21.31 3.64 9.00
C ALA A 270 -21.93 2.43 8.29
N LEU A 271 -22.66 2.66 7.22
CA LEU A 271 -23.32 1.64 6.42
C LEU A 271 -22.89 1.73 4.96
N THR A 272 -22.80 0.58 4.32
CA THR A 272 -22.41 0.46 2.91
C THR A 272 -23.48 -0.28 2.11
N THR A 273 -23.56 0.02 0.82
CA THR A 273 -24.49 -0.64 -0.11
C THR A 273 -23.99 -0.57 -1.55
N ALA A 274 -24.34 -1.58 -2.34
CA ALA A 274 -24.15 -1.61 -3.80
C ALA A 274 -25.35 -1.02 -4.59
N THR A 275 -26.44 -0.66 -3.93
CA THR A 275 -27.66 -0.13 -4.56
C THR A 275 -28.29 0.93 -3.66
N ASP A 276 -29.19 1.74 -4.21
CA ASP A 276 -29.97 2.67 -3.40
C ASP A 276 -30.75 1.91 -2.32
N SER A 277 -30.54 2.28 -1.06
CA SER A 277 -31.05 1.56 0.10
C SER A 277 -31.41 2.50 1.25
N LYS A 278 -32.21 1.99 2.20
CA LYS A 278 -32.62 2.74 3.40
C LYS A 278 -32.62 1.86 4.63
N ALA A 279 -32.02 2.37 5.70
CA ALA A 279 -32.03 1.72 7.01
C ALA A 279 -32.53 2.67 8.10
N GLN A 280 -33.13 2.09 9.14
CA GLN A 280 -33.52 2.78 10.36
C GLN A 280 -32.57 2.39 11.49
N ILE A 281 -32.12 3.39 12.24
CA ILE A 281 -31.22 3.22 13.38
C ILE A 281 -32.03 3.41 14.65
N LEU A 282 -31.90 2.44 15.58
CA LEU A 282 -32.60 2.45 16.85
C LEU A 282 -31.58 2.30 17.99
N LYS A 283 -31.90 2.92 19.15
CA LYS A 283 -31.23 2.71 20.45
C LYS A 283 -32.27 2.16 21.42
N ASN A 284 -32.03 0.97 21.95
CA ASN A 284 -32.96 0.29 22.90
C ASN A 284 -34.41 0.24 22.38
N GLY A 285 -34.59 0.03 21.07
CA GLY A 285 -35.90 -0.02 20.43
C GLY A 285 -36.51 1.35 20.07
N LYS A 286 -35.90 2.47 20.52
CA LYS A 286 -36.32 3.83 20.14
C LYS A 286 -35.62 4.29 18.85
N VAL A 287 -36.38 4.75 17.88
CA VAL A 287 -35.85 5.24 16.60
C VAL A 287 -35.05 6.53 16.83
N LEU A 288 -33.80 6.53 16.38
CA LEU A 288 -32.93 7.71 16.33
C LEU A 288 -33.05 8.44 15.00
N GLY A 289 -33.17 7.73 13.91
CA GLY A 289 -33.29 8.28 12.57
C GLY A 289 -33.20 7.22 11.48
N GLU A 290 -33.15 7.72 10.24
CA GLU A 290 -33.03 6.89 9.05
C GLU A 290 -31.79 7.30 8.24
N ILE A 291 -31.11 6.34 7.68
CA ILE A 291 -29.98 6.53 6.75
C ILE A 291 -30.48 6.16 5.35
N THR A 292 -30.44 7.09 4.46
CA THR A 292 -30.64 6.84 3.03
C THR A 292 -29.28 6.81 2.36
N LEU A 293 -28.97 5.65 1.75
CA LEU A 293 -27.77 5.43 0.96
C LEU A 293 -28.17 5.51 -0.52
N SER A 294 -27.38 6.22 -1.29
CA SER A 294 -27.57 6.32 -2.74
C SER A 294 -26.26 6.01 -3.43
N LEU A 295 -26.30 5.12 -4.41
CA LEU A 295 -25.13 4.83 -5.22
C LEU A 295 -24.80 6.07 -6.06
N LYS A 296 -23.90 6.89 -5.58
CA LYS A 296 -23.44 8.13 -6.23
C LYS A 296 -21.92 8.15 -6.24
N ASN A 297 -21.38 8.69 -7.31
CA ASN A 297 -19.96 8.98 -7.36
C ASN A 297 -19.73 10.43 -6.88
N ASP A 298 -18.99 10.59 -5.78
CA ASP A 298 -18.57 11.89 -5.26
C ASP A 298 -17.44 12.50 -6.10
N ASN A 299 -16.75 11.68 -6.91
CA ASN A 299 -15.75 12.16 -7.86
C ASN A 299 -16.41 12.46 -9.21
N PRO A 300 -16.59 13.75 -9.59
CA PRO A 300 -17.29 14.11 -10.81
C PRO A 300 -16.57 13.71 -12.10
N THR A 301 -15.32 13.28 -12.00
CA THR A 301 -14.50 12.86 -13.15
C THR A 301 -14.53 11.33 -13.36
N GLU A 302 -15.12 10.59 -12.44
CA GLU A 302 -15.21 9.13 -12.52
C GLU A 302 -16.62 8.70 -12.91
N ASP A 303 -16.74 7.74 -13.84
CA ASP A 303 -18.03 7.21 -14.26
C ASP A 303 -18.62 6.33 -13.13
N ILE A 304 -19.89 6.50 -12.87
CA ILE A 304 -20.66 5.70 -11.89
C ILE A 304 -20.62 4.20 -12.21
N ALA A 305 -20.41 3.82 -13.46
CA ALA A 305 -20.29 2.43 -13.87
C ALA A 305 -19.12 1.69 -13.20
N TYR A 306 -18.09 2.43 -12.75
CA TYR A 306 -16.95 1.87 -12.03
C TYR A 306 -17.17 1.76 -10.52
N LEU A 307 -18.24 2.36 -9.99
CA LEU A 307 -18.54 2.33 -8.56
C LEU A 307 -19.25 1.03 -8.19
N LYS A 308 -18.66 0.24 -7.29
CA LYS A 308 -19.20 -1.05 -6.83
C LYS A 308 -20.10 -0.90 -5.62
N ALA A 309 -19.86 0.11 -4.80
CA ALA A 309 -20.64 0.41 -3.60
C ALA A 309 -20.41 1.87 -3.16
N THR A 310 -21.16 2.29 -2.17
CA THR A 310 -21.02 3.57 -1.48
C THR A 310 -21.15 3.38 0.02
N GLU A 311 -20.56 4.31 0.78
CA GLU A 311 -20.65 4.38 2.23
C GLU A 311 -21.39 5.65 2.65
N LYS A 312 -22.10 5.54 3.78
CA LYS A 312 -22.65 6.70 4.47
C LYS A 312 -22.54 6.53 5.97
N VAL A 313 -21.97 7.55 6.61
CA VAL A 313 -21.90 7.67 8.06
C VAL A 313 -22.98 8.62 8.54
N ALA A 314 -23.79 8.17 9.50
CA ALA A 314 -24.76 9.02 10.19
C ALA A 314 -24.39 9.13 11.66
N THR A 315 -24.45 10.35 12.19
CA THR A 315 -24.09 10.65 13.58
C THR A 315 -25.29 11.20 14.33
N TYR A 316 -25.54 10.66 15.52
CA TYR A 316 -26.65 11.00 16.39
C TYR A 316 -26.12 11.50 17.73
N PRO A 317 -26.44 12.72 18.18
CA PRO A 317 -26.20 13.16 19.54
C PRO A 317 -27.13 12.39 20.49
N ILE A 318 -26.57 11.82 21.54
CA ILE A 318 -27.28 11.04 22.56
C ILE A 318 -27.04 11.71 23.91
N SER A 319 -28.09 11.82 24.73
CA SER A 319 -28.05 12.37 26.09
C SER A 319 -28.53 11.41 27.17
N ASP A 320 -28.77 10.16 26.81
CA ASP A 320 -29.36 9.14 27.71
C ASP A 320 -28.65 7.77 27.57
N PHE A 321 -27.32 7.77 27.35
CA PHE A 321 -26.53 6.53 27.37
C PHE A 321 -26.63 5.85 28.71
N GLN A 322 -26.83 4.53 28.67
CA GLN A 322 -26.84 3.64 29.83
C GLN A 322 -25.49 2.89 29.91
N ASP A 323 -25.28 2.09 30.94
CA ASP A 323 -24.12 1.20 31.08
C ASP A 323 -23.96 0.27 29.86
N LYS A 324 -25.12 -0.15 29.32
CA LYS A 324 -25.19 -0.93 28.08
C LYS A 324 -26.38 -0.48 27.26
N ASP A 325 -26.13 -0.19 26.00
CA ASP A 325 -27.16 0.16 25.04
C ASP A 325 -27.14 -0.82 23.85
N THR A 326 -28.31 -1.18 23.36
CA THR A 326 -28.48 -1.99 22.16
C THR A 326 -28.73 -1.03 20.96
N ILE A 327 -27.84 -1.02 20.01
CA ILE A 327 -28.01 -0.32 18.75
C ILE A 327 -28.52 -1.31 17.71
N SER A 328 -29.67 -0.99 17.11
CA SER A 328 -30.28 -1.83 16.06
C SER A 328 -30.20 -1.11 14.71
N ILE A 329 -29.89 -1.87 13.68
CA ILE A 329 -29.90 -1.45 12.27
C ILE A 329 -30.97 -2.27 11.58
N LYS A 330 -32.08 -1.64 11.17
CA LYS A 330 -33.19 -2.30 10.47
C LYS A 330 -33.27 -1.84 9.03
N VAL A 331 -33.19 -2.76 8.08
CA VAL A 331 -33.27 -2.46 6.65
C VAL A 331 -34.73 -2.27 6.22
N LEU A 332 -35.02 -1.09 5.66
CA LEU A 332 -36.38 -0.71 5.24
C LEU A 332 -36.62 -0.90 3.75
N SER A 333 -35.62 -0.63 2.91
CA SER A 333 -35.72 -0.77 1.46
C SER A 333 -34.33 -0.94 0.82
N GLY A 334 -34.30 -1.36 -0.45
CA GLY A 334 -33.08 -1.63 -1.22
C GLY A 334 -32.78 -3.11 -1.34
N ALA A 335 -31.64 -3.47 -1.92
CA ALA A 335 -31.25 -4.87 -2.08
C ALA A 335 -30.58 -5.43 -0.83
N SER A 336 -29.49 -4.78 -0.40
CA SER A 336 -28.74 -5.19 0.77
C SER A 336 -27.88 -4.05 1.33
N ILE A 337 -27.59 -4.14 2.62
CA ILE A 337 -26.72 -3.21 3.34
C ILE A 337 -25.69 -4.04 4.13
N ARG A 338 -24.47 -3.54 4.28
CA ARG A 338 -23.47 -4.06 5.20
C ARG A 338 -23.08 -2.99 6.22
N LEU A 339 -22.80 -3.42 7.43
CA LEU A 339 -22.22 -2.56 8.44
C LEU A 339 -20.71 -2.43 8.14
N ASP A 340 -20.19 -1.20 8.19
CA ASP A 340 -18.75 -0.95 8.32
C ASP A 340 -18.40 -0.91 9.81
N TYR A 341 -18.84 0.15 10.51
CA TYR A 341 -18.61 0.23 11.96
C TYR A 341 -19.74 0.96 12.69
N ILE A 342 -19.75 0.77 14.00
CA ILE A 342 -20.45 1.61 14.96
C ILE A 342 -19.42 2.19 15.91
N SER A 343 -19.36 3.52 16.04
CA SER A 343 -18.51 4.16 17.04
C SER A 343 -19.32 5.07 17.96
N VAL A 344 -18.87 5.19 19.20
CA VAL A 344 -19.40 6.15 20.15
C VAL A 344 -18.25 6.98 20.68
N THR A 345 -18.46 8.29 20.73
CA THR A 345 -17.58 9.21 21.42
C THR A 345 -18.35 9.83 22.56
N TRP A 346 -17.97 9.53 23.79
CA TRP A 346 -18.53 10.17 24.99
C TRP A 346 -17.81 11.46 25.32
N ALA A 347 -18.35 12.24 26.25
CA ALA A 347 -17.63 13.34 26.83
C ALA A 347 -16.38 12.82 27.57
N GLU A 348 -15.28 13.56 27.43
CA GLU A 348 -14.04 13.26 28.16
C GLU A 348 -14.31 13.21 29.67
N PRO A 349 -13.85 12.19 30.39
CA PRO A 349 -14.07 12.10 31.84
C PRO A 349 -13.49 13.32 32.56
N GLY A 350 -14.32 14.02 33.30
CA GLY A 350 -13.96 15.24 34.05
C GLY A 350 -13.03 15.02 35.25
N SER A 351 -12.81 13.74 35.64
CA SER A 351 -11.84 13.33 36.64
C SER A 351 -11.30 11.97 36.26
N CYS A 352 -10.07 11.68 36.67
CA CYS A 352 -9.49 10.36 36.44
C CYS A 352 -10.34 9.28 37.13
N ALA A 353 -11.23 8.64 36.36
CA ALA A 353 -12.01 7.49 36.85
C ALA A 353 -11.11 6.26 37.04
N PHE A 354 -9.92 6.27 36.41
CA PHE A 354 -8.89 5.26 36.57
C PHE A 354 -7.87 5.71 37.63
N THR A 355 -7.78 4.97 38.71
CA THR A 355 -6.90 5.30 39.83
C THR A 355 -5.86 4.19 40.05
N ALA A 356 -4.78 4.50 40.79
CA ALA A 356 -3.84 3.48 41.24
C ALA A 356 -4.53 2.32 42.01
N ALA A 357 -5.62 2.60 42.67
CA ALA A 357 -6.44 1.57 43.37
C ALA A 357 -7.10 0.61 42.37
N ASN A 358 -7.52 1.07 41.19
CA ASN A 358 -8.09 0.24 40.15
C ASN A 358 -7.03 -0.69 39.52
N LEU A 359 -5.81 -0.23 39.39
CA LEU A 359 -4.68 -1.07 39.00
C LEU A 359 -4.42 -2.17 40.04
N ALA A 360 -4.39 -1.81 41.32
CA ALA A 360 -4.15 -2.75 42.43
C ALA A 360 -5.14 -3.88 42.48
N VAL A 361 -6.44 -3.59 42.28
CA VAL A 361 -7.53 -4.59 42.29
C VAL A 361 -7.41 -5.53 41.08
N GLY A 362 -6.73 -5.13 40.02
CA GLY A 362 -6.50 -5.95 38.80
C GLY A 362 -7.78 -6.26 38.07
N GLY A 363 -8.75 -5.38 38.14
CA GLY A 363 -10.04 -5.57 37.50
C GLY A 363 -9.96 -5.78 36.00
N LYS A 364 -10.58 -5.67 35.10
CA LYS A 364 -10.71 -5.92 33.68
C LYS A 364 -9.51 -5.47 32.78
N ILE A 365 -8.29 -5.35 33.32
CA ILE A 365 -7.12 -4.98 32.55
C ILE A 365 -6.64 -6.21 31.76
N PRO A 366 -6.59 -6.15 30.42
CA PRO A 366 -6.17 -7.28 29.61
C PRO A 366 -4.68 -7.57 29.82
N ALA A 367 -4.29 -8.83 29.67
CA ALA A 367 -2.90 -9.23 29.65
C ALA A 367 -2.36 -9.23 28.23
N ALA A 368 -1.10 -8.79 28.08
CA ALA A 368 -0.38 -9.02 26.84
C ALA A 368 -0.22 -10.53 26.59
N GLN A 369 -0.11 -10.91 25.32
CA GLN A 369 0.02 -12.30 24.89
C GLN A 369 1.41 -12.56 24.34
N TYR A 370 2.04 -13.66 24.75
CA TYR A 370 3.28 -14.13 24.15
C TYR A 370 3.04 -14.57 22.71
N VAL A 371 4.00 -14.24 21.81
CA VAL A 371 3.97 -14.65 20.41
C VAL A 371 5.08 -15.66 20.14
N TYR A 372 6.33 -15.24 20.14
CA TYR A 372 7.51 -16.11 19.99
C TYR A 372 8.79 -15.40 20.44
N GLY A 373 9.86 -16.15 20.63
CA GLY A 373 11.22 -15.62 20.81
C GLY A 373 11.83 -15.26 19.46
N ILE A 374 12.47 -14.10 19.33
CA ILE A 374 13.09 -13.64 18.09
C ILE A 374 14.58 -13.99 18.03
N THR A 375 15.09 -14.15 16.81
CA THR A 375 16.53 -14.19 16.54
C THR A 375 17.09 -12.78 16.55
N ASN A 376 18.31 -12.59 17.09
CA ASN A 376 18.95 -11.29 17.05
C ASN A 376 19.15 -10.80 15.62
N GLN A 377 18.91 -9.51 15.41
CA GLN A 377 18.95 -8.83 14.11
C GLN A 377 19.45 -7.41 14.27
N ASN A 378 19.97 -6.79 13.22
CA ASN A 378 20.58 -5.45 13.32
C ASN A 378 20.61 -4.73 11.98
N HIS A 379 19.45 -4.46 11.39
CA HIS A 379 19.34 -3.75 10.11
C HIS A 379 19.66 -2.27 10.20
N HIS A 380 19.64 -1.69 11.42
CA HIS A 380 20.17 -0.35 11.65
C HIS A 380 21.68 -0.26 11.38
N ALA A 381 22.42 -1.37 11.41
CA ALA A 381 23.84 -1.40 11.07
C ALA A 381 24.13 -1.78 9.62
N ASP A 382 23.13 -2.02 8.80
CA ASP A 382 23.34 -2.38 7.41
C ASP A 382 24.08 -1.28 6.65
N GLY A 383 25.01 -1.70 5.81
CA GLY A 383 25.79 -0.83 4.94
C GLY A 383 25.02 -0.46 3.65
N ALA A 384 25.71 0.28 2.80
CA ALA A 384 25.14 0.66 1.50
C ALA A 384 24.80 -0.57 0.65
N ALA A 385 23.60 -0.58 0.09
CA ALA A 385 23.09 -1.61 -0.81
C ALA A 385 22.57 -0.97 -2.10
N ASP A 386 22.98 -1.52 -3.26
CA ASP A 386 22.44 -1.10 -4.55
C ASP A 386 21.07 -1.73 -4.80
N MET A 387 20.88 -2.97 -4.35
CA MET A 387 19.63 -3.73 -4.46
C MET A 387 19.22 -4.33 -3.13
N VAL A 388 17.97 -4.11 -2.76
CA VAL A 388 17.34 -4.75 -1.61
C VAL A 388 16.35 -5.78 -2.12
N ILE A 389 16.41 -7.00 -1.59
CA ILE A 389 15.46 -8.09 -1.84
C ILE A 389 14.72 -8.36 -0.53
N ILE A 390 13.41 -8.11 -0.51
CA ILE A 390 12.55 -8.44 0.63
C ILE A 390 11.87 -9.77 0.35
N ILE A 391 11.98 -10.71 1.29
CA ILE A 391 11.35 -12.04 1.22
C ILE A 391 10.30 -12.21 2.32
N PRO A 392 9.28 -13.08 2.12
CA PRO A 392 8.30 -13.39 3.16
C PRO A 392 8.94 -13.94 4.45
N THR A 393 8.25 -13.71 5.57
CA THR A 393 8.63 -14.13 6.93
C THR A 393 8.96 -15.62 7.03
N SER A 394 8.24 -16.47 6.31
CA SER A 394 8.48 -17.92 6.30
C SER A 394 9.84 -18.35 5.73
N GLN A 395 10.51 -17.46 5.01
CA GLN A 395 11.81 -17.66 4.36
C GLN A 395 11.87 -18.87 3.40
N LYS A 396 10.74 -19.42 2.96
CA LYS A 396 10.69 -20.53 1.99
C LYS A 396 11.40 -20.20 0.68
N LEU A 397 11.46 -18.91 0.32
CA LEU A 397 12.04 -18.42 -0.92
C LEU A 397 13.54 -18.05 -0.79
N LEU A 398 14.11 -18.09 0.43
CA LEU A 398 15.47 -17.61 0.73
C LEU A 398 16.53 -18.24 -0.18
N LYS A 399 16.45 -19.55 -0.45
CA LYS A 399 17.42 -20.25 -1.31
C LYS A 399 17.48 -19.65 -2.71
N GLN A 400 16.33 -19.29 -3.29
CA GLN A 400 16.26 -18.72 -4.62
C GLN A 400 16.68 -17.25 -4.62
N ALA A 401 16.32 -16.49 -3.60
CA ALA A 401 16.79 -15.13 -3.41
C ALA A 401 18.32 -15.07 -3.27
N GLN A 402 18.95 -16.01 -2.55
CA GLN A 402 20.40 -16.12 -2.43
C GLN A 402 21.07 -16.45 -3.79
N ARG A 403 20.45 -17.26 -4.64
CA ARG A 403 20.94 -17.51 -6.00
C ARG A 403 20.95 -16.24 -6.83
N LEU A 404 19.86 -15.49 -6.78
CA LEU A 404 19.73 -14.21 -7.50
C LEU A 404 20.73 -13.17 -6.97
N LYS A 405 20.83 -13.03 -5.64
CA LYS A 405 21.84 -12.17 -5.00
C LYS A 405 23.23 -12.49 -5.51
N LYS A 406 23.66 -13.74 -5.41
CA LYS A 406 24.98 -14.18 -5.87
C LYS A 406 25.22 -13.85 -7.33
N PHE A 407 24.22 -14.01 -8.18
CA PHE A 407 24.31 -13.68 -9.59
C PHE A 407 24.57 -12.19 -9.81
N HIS A 408 23.74 -11.31 -9.23
CA HIS A 408 23.88 -9.86 -9.39
C HIS A 408 25.18 -9.32 -8.78
N GLU A 409 25.65 -9.90 -7.67
CA GLU A 409 26.95 -9.54 -7.09
C GLU A 409 28.12 -9.90 -8.00
N GLN A 410 28.07 -11.06 -8.67
CA GLN A 410 29.16 -11.56 -9.51
C GLN A 410 29.11 -11.04 -10.94
N HIS A 411 27.93 -10.86 -11.51
CA HIS A 411 27.71 -10.49 -12.89
C HIS A 411 27.63 -8.96 -13.07
N ASP A 412 26.83 -8.30 -12.21
CA ASP A 412 26.53 -6.87 -12.33
C ASP A 412 27.33 -6.01 -11.35
N GLY A 413 28.06 -6.62 -10.42
CA GLY A 413 28.84 -5.91 -9.40
C GLY A 413 27.99 -5.17 -8.38
N LEU A 414 26.70 -5.52 -8.22
CA LEU A 414 25.79 -4.88 -7.28
C LEU A 414 26.06 -5.34 -5.84
N ARG A 415 25.88 -4.45 -4.89
CA ARG A 415 25.79 -4.79 -3.46
C ARG A 415 24.34 -5.19 -3.19
N VAL A 416 24.08 -6.45 -2.85
CA VAL A 416 22.73 -6.97 -2.69
C VAL A 416 22.49 -7.38 -1.25
N THR A 417 21.40 -6.91 -0.65
CA THR A 417 20.94 -7.31 0.68
C THR A 417 19.60 -8.05 0.58
N ILE A 418 19.47 -9.16 1.30
CA ILE A 418 18.21 -9.92 1.43
C ILE A 418 17.72 -9.70 2.86
N VAL A 419 16.45 -9.34 3.02
CA VAL A 419 15.84 -9.09 4.32
C VAL A 419 14.48 -9.80 4.40
N PRO A 420 14.25 -10.64 5.43
CA PRO A 420 12.91 -11.17 5.75
C PRO A 420 11.99 -10.03 6.22
N ALA A 421 10.72 -10.09 5.84
CA ALA A 421 9.76 -9.04 6.11
C ALA A 421 9.53 -8.79 7.61
N ASP A 422 9.50 -9.85 8.43
CA ASP A 422 9.32 -9.75 9.88
C ASP A 422 10.49 -9.03 10.58
N GLU A 423 11.71 -9.16 10.06
CA GLU A 423 12.87 -8.43 10.59
C GLU A 423 12.72 -6.92 10.37
N LEU A 424 12.14 -6.50 9.24
CA LEU A 424 11.80 -5.10 8.99
C LEU A 424 10.67 -4.63 9.90
N TYR A 425 9.63 -5.44 10.11
CA TYR A 425 8.58 -5.09 11.07
C TYR A 425 9.15 -4.92 12.47
N ASN A 426 10.04 -5.79 12.89
CA ASN A 426 10.63 -5.76 14.23
C ASN A 426 11.39 -4.46 14.49
N GLU A 427 12.20 -3.98 13.55
CA GLU A 427 13.02 -2.79 13.74
C GLU A 427 12.32 -1.48 13.32
N PHE A 428 11.45 -1.50 12.29
CA PHE A 428 10.94 -0.28 11.68
C PHE A 428 9.43 -0.04 11.87
N SER A 429 8.71 -0.98 12.53
CA SER A 429 7.30 -0.82 12.87
C SER A 429 6.90 -1.50 14.20
N SER A 430 7.80 -1.50 15.18
CA SER A 430 7.54 -2.07 16.53
C SER A 430 7.08 -3.53 16.51
N GLY A 431 7.53 -4.32 15.54
CA GLY A 431 7.08 -5.69 15.35
C GLY A 431 5.69 -5.84 14.73
N THR A 432 4.97 -4.76 14.54
CA THR A 432 3.64 -4.76 13.92
C THR A 432 3.81 -4.84 12.39
N PRO A 433 3.17 -5.79 11.69
CA PRO A 433 3.11 -5.73 10.24
C PRO A 433 2.59 -4.38 9.77
N ASP A 434 3.41 -3.69 8.99
CA ASP A 434 3.10 -2.40 8.37
C ASP A 434 3.96 -2.24 7.11
N ALA A 435 3.32 -1.97 5.98
CA ALA A 435 4.02 -1.81 4.71
C ALA A 435 5.04 -0.66 4.73
N ASN A 436 4.84 0.34 5.60
CA ASN A 436 5.77 1.45 5.77
C ASN A 436 7.13 1.01 6.32
N ALA A 437 7.23 -0.15 6.99
CA ALA A 437 8.51 -0.67 7.48
C ALA A 437 9.53 -0.87 6.33
N TYR A 438 9.06 -1.32 5.14
CA TYR A 438 9.91 -1.48 3.96
C TYR A 438 10.45 -0.13 3.48
N ARG A 439 9.60 0.90 3.44
CA ARG A 439 10.00 2.25 3.04
C ARG A 439 10.95 2.90 4.05
N ARG A 440 10.69 2.73 5.34
CA ARG A 440 11.55 3.27 6.42
C ARG A 440 12.95 2.68 6.37
N TYR A 441 13.07 1.39 6.10
CA TYR A 441 14.36 0.75 5.90
C TYR A 441 15.09 1.32 4.68
N LEU A 442 14.44 1.40 3.52
CA LEU A 442 15.02 2.00 2.31
C LEU A 442 15.38 3.48 2.51
N ARG A 443 14.52 4.23 3.21
CA ARG A 443 14.78 5.63 3.56
C ARG A 443 16.02 5.75 4.44
N MET A 444 16.18 4.90 5.45
CA MET A 444 17.37 4.85 6.29
C MET A 444 18.63 4.60 5.46
N LEU A 445 18.64 3.61 4.57
CA LEU A 445 19.77 3.34 3.68
C LEU A 445 20.09 4.56 2.80
N SER A 446 19.04 5.17 2.21
CA SER A 446 19.19 6.38 1.42
C SER A 446 19.75 7.55 2.22
N ASP A 447 19.28 7.78 3.45
CA ASP A 447 19.74 8.88 4.29
C ASP A 447 21.16 8.66 4.81
N LYS A 448 21.56 7.42 5.11
CA LYS A 448 22.91 7.05 5.53
C LYS A 448 23.92 7.06 4.38
N ALA A 449 23.49 7.06 3.12
CA ALA A 449 24.37 7.06 1.95
C ALA A 449 25.31 8.28 1.94
N GLN A 450 26.61 8.04 1.75
CA GLN A 450 27.64 9.07 1.71
C GLN A 450 27.73 9.77 0.35
N SER A 451 27.26 9.10 -0.70
CA SER A 451 27.21 9.58 -2.07
C SER A 451 25.99 9.03 -2.79
N GLU A 452 25.67 9.56 -3.98
CA GLU A 452 24.60 9.03 -4.81
C GLU A 452 24.86 7.56 -5.22
N ALA A 453 26.13 7.18 -5.35
CA ALA A 453 26.51 5.80 -5.65
C ALA A 453 26.19 4.82 -4.51
N ASP A 454 26.02 5.31 -3.28
CA ASP A 454 25.69 4.48 -2.11
C ASP A 454 24.18 4.39 -1.85
N MET A 455 23.38 5.18 -2.54
CA MET A 455 21.92 5.14 -2.40
C MET A 455 21.35 3.87 -3.02
N PRO A 456 20.31 3.25 -2.44
CA PRO A 456 19.63 2.12 -3.04
C PRO A 456 19.04 2.51 -4.40
N LYS A 457 19.14 1.59 -5.37
CA LYS A 457 18.67 1.76 -6.74
C LYS A 457 17.48 0.87 -7.05
N TYR A 458 17.49 -0.33 -6.48
CA TYR A 458 16.51 -1.38 -6.78
C TYR A 458 15.90 -1.97 -5.52
N LEU A 459 14.60 -2.16 -5.55
CA LEU A 459 13.86 -2.98 -4.60
C LEU A 459 13.21 -4.14 -5.36
N LEU A 460 13.49 -5.37 -4.96
CA LEU A 460 12.74 -6.54 -5.40
C LEU A 460 11.89 -7.08 -4.26
N LEU A 461 10.58 -7.00 -4.42
CA LEU A 461 9.61 -7.70 -3.59
C LEU A 461 9.57 -9.16 -4.05
N PHE A 462 10.36 -9.99 -3.39
CA PHE A 462 10.53 -11.40 -3.77
C PHE A 462 9.53 -12.27 -3.03
N GLY A 463 8.28 -12.14 -3.40
CA GLY A 463 7.13 -12.81 -2.81
C GLY A 463 5.83 -12.26 -3.37
N ASP A 464 4.82 -13.09 -3.35
CA ASP A 464 3.46 -12.74 -3.69
C ASP A 464 2.81 -11.88 -2.60
N CYS A 465 1.65 -11.29 -2.88
CA CYS A 465 0.83 -10.55 -1.93
C CYS A 465 -0.65 -10.81 -2.17
N VAL A 466 -1.48 -10.42 -1.23
CA VAL A 466 -2.93 -10.43 -1.37
C VAL A 466 -3.52 -9.09 -0.89
N TRP A 467 -4.56 -8.61 -1.59
CA TRP A 467 -5.23 -7.35 -1.27
C TRP A 467 -5.76 -7.30 0.18
N ASP A 468 -6.15 -8.45 0.76
CA ASP A 468 -6.53 -8.57 2.16
C ASP A 468 -5.28 -8.83 3.03
N ASN A 469 -4.50 -7.81 3.30
CA ASN A 469 -3.27 -7.90 4.09
C ASN A 469 -3.46 -8.51 5.49
N ARG A 470 -4.68 -8.52 6.04
CA ARG A 470 -5.02 -9.13 7.34
C ARG A 470 -5.56 -10.54 7.23
N MET A 471 -5.86 -11.01 6.02
CA MET A 471 -6.40 -12.35 5.71
C MET A 471 -7.68 -12.70 6.48
N LEU A 472 -8.64 -11.79 6.52
CA LEU A 472 -9.91 -11.94 7.24
C LEU A 472 -11.05 -12.45 6.36
N THR A 473 -11.02 -12.15 5.08
CA THR A 473 -12.07 -12.52 4.14
C THR A 473 -12.10 -14.01 3.85
N SER A 474 -13.24 -14.51 3.40
CA SER A 474 -13.43 -15.95 3.16
C SER A 474 -12.43 -16.56 2.17
N GLY A 475 -11.94 -15.77 1.21
CA GLY A 475 -10.92 -16.20 0.24
C GLY A 475 -9.51 -16.24 0.84
N CYS A 476 -9.19 -15.35 1.77
CA CYS A 476 -7.82 -15.17 2.28
C CYS A 476 -7.57 -15.87 3.62
N ARG A 477 -8.59 -16.05 4.47
CA ARG A 477 -8.43 -16.55 5.86
C ARG A 477 -7.80 -17.93 6.03
N THR A 478 -7.65 -18.68 4.94
CA THR A 478 -6.99 -20.00 4.94
C THR A 478 -5.52 -19.94 4.50
N LEU A 479 -5.08 -18.78 4.04
CA LEU A 479 -3.69 -18.54 3.67
C LEU A 479 -2.82 -18.36 4.91
N ASN A 480 -1.53 -18.66 4.77
CA ASN A 480 -0.57 -18.37 5.83
C ASN A 480 0.05 -16.99 5.58
N PRO A 481 -0.18 -15.98 6.44
CA PRO A 481 0.35 -14.62 6.23
C PRO A 481 1.87 -14.56 6.15
N ASP A 482 2.59 -15.52 6.78
CA ASP A 482 4.04 -15.57 6.73
C ASP A 482 4.61 -15.96 5.36
N ASP A 483 3.77 -16.43 4.43
CA ASP A 483 4.17 -16.82 3.07
C ASP A 483 4.00 -15.68 2.05
N TYR A 484 3.44 -14.53 2.47
CA TYR A 484 3.14 -13.38 1.61
C TYR A 484 3.86 -12.12 2.09
N LEU A 485 4.11 -11.21 1.15
CA LEU A 485 4.53 -9.84 1.46
C LEU A 485 3.31 -8.93 1.56
N LEU A 486 3.43 -7.86 2.31
CA LEU A 486 2.40 -6.83 2.32
C LEU A 486 2.37 -6.09 0.98
N CYS A 487 1.19 -5.64 0.57
CA CYS A 487 1.00 -4.70 -0.52
C CYS A 487 0.40 -3.38 -0.01
N PHE A 488 0.69 -2.31 -0.75
CA PHE A 488 0.06 -1.01 -0.51
C PHE A 488 -1.25 -0.94 -1.29
N GLU A 489 -2.35 -0.83 -0.56
CA GLU A 489 -3.69 -0.59 -1.12
C GLU A 489 -4.11 0.86 -0.92
N SER A 490 -4.86 1.41 -1.86
CA SER A 490 -5.47 2.74 -1.71
C SER A 490 -6.54 2.76 -0.61
N GLU A 491 -6.87 3.95 -0.11
CA GLU A 491 -7.97 4.11 0.85
C GLU A 491 -9.36 3.80 0.23
N ASN A 492 -9.49 3.92 -1.08
CA ASN A 492 -10.74 3.64 -1.76
C ASN A 492 -10.97 2.13 -1.89
N SER A 493 -12.09 1.64 -1.38
CA SER A 493 -12.48 0.22 -1.44
C SER A 493 -13.74 -0.03 -2.30
N PHE A 494 -14.19 0.97 -3.06
CA PHE A 494 -15.47 0.94 -3.76
C PHE A 494 -15.38 1.08 -5.28
N SER A 495 -14.35 1.73 -5.81
CA SER A 495 -14.26 2.07 -7.23
C SER A 495 -13.26 1.18 -7.95
N ALA A 496 -13.64 0.63 -9.11
CA ALA A 496 -12.77 -0.17 -9.95
C ALA A 496 -11.54 0.60 -10.49
N VAL A 497 -11.59 1.94 -10.48
CA VAL A 497 -10.49 2.81 -10.94
C VAL A 497 -9.65 3.30 -9.78
N SER A 498 -10.30 3.69 -8.68
CA SER A 498 -9.63 4.33 -7.54
C SER A 498 -9.18 3.36 -6.45
N CYS A 499 -9.68 2.11 -6.48
CA CYS A 499 -9.24 1.02 -5.61
C CYS A 499 -8.04 0.33 -6.26
N PHE A 500 -6.82 0.79 -5.97
CA PHE A 500 -5.61 0.27 -6.61
C PHE A 500 -4.56 -0.22 -5.62
N VAL A 501 -3.80 -1.22 -6.05
CA VAL A 501 -2.55 -1.66 -5.44
C VAL A 501 -1.38 -0.96 -6.14
N SER A 502 -0.30 -0.64 -5.41
CA SER A 502 0.85 0.04 -6.00
C SER A 502 2.17 -0.37 -5.36
N ASP A 503 2.98 -1.15 -6.07
CA ASP A 503 4.34 -1.45 -5.64
C ASP A 503 5.28 -0.25 -5.80
N SER A 504 5.00 0.68 -6.72
CA SER A 504 5.79 1.90 -6.88
C SER A 504 5.83 2.78 -5.62
N TRP A 505 4.82 2.67 -4.76
CA TRP A 505 4.75 3.37 -3.48
C TRP A 505 5.94 3.05 -2.56
N PHE A 506 6.43 1.81 -2.58
CA PHE A 506 7.59 1.41 -1.79
C PHE A 506 8.88 2.13 -2.17
N GLY A 507 8.98 2.63 -3.40
CA GLY A 507 10.13 3.37 -3.90
C GLY A 507 10.09 4.88 -3.66
N MET A 508 9.01 5.42 -3.09
CA MET A 508 8.82 6.86 -2.84
C MET A 508 9.39 7.23 -1.47
N LEU A 509 10.61 7.74 -1.43
CA LEU A 509 11.38 7.92 -0.19
C LEU A 509 11.61 9.39 0.18
N GLY A 510 11.19 10.36 -0.63
CA GLY A 510 11.38 11.78 -0.37
C GLY A 510 10.74 12.25 0.94
N GLU A 511 11.16 13.42 1.45
CA GLU A 511 10.56 14.03 2.66
C GLU A 511 9.08 14.31 2.46
N GLY A 512 8.23 13.73 3.29
CA GLY A 512 6.78 13.83 3.22
C GLY A 512 6.15 13.03 2.08
N ALA A 513 6.90 12.18 1.37
CA ALA A 513 6.39 11.32 0.31
C ALA A 513 5.55 10.16 0.87
N GLY A 514 4.57 9.70 0.09
CA GLY A 514 3.72 8.53 0.35
C GLY A 514 2.21 8.80 0.39
N LEU A 515 1.80 10.07 0.52
CA LEU A 515 0.37 10.42 0.58
C LEU A 515 -0.31 10.46 -0.79
N TYR A 516 0.46 10.74 -1.85
CA TYR A 516 -0.08 10.94 -3.20
C TYR A 516 0.69 10.12 -4.24
N PRO A 517 0.58 8.77 -4.24
CA PRO A 517 1.38 7.91 -5.11
C PRO A 517 1.27 8.23 -6.61
N ASN A 518 0.15 8.79 -7.03
CA ASN A 518 -0.10 9.20 -8.41
C ASN A 518 0.57 10.54 -8.81
N ARG A 519 1.29 11.20 -7.89
CA ARG A 519 1.90 12.52 -8.10
C ARG A 519 3.33 12.62 -7.61
N GLU A 520 3.82 11.58 -6.97
CA GLU A 520 5.15 11.54 -6.36
C GLU A 520 6.12 10.76 -7.23
N LEU A 521 7.40 11.03 -7.07
CA LEU A 521 8.46 10.38 -7.84
C LEU A 521 9.08 9.25 -7.03
N GLN A 522 9.47 8.18 -7.71
CA GLN A 522 10.22 7.09 -7.13
C GLN A 522 11.70 7.45 -7.03
N ASP A 523 12.30 7.18 -5.87
CA ASP A 523 13.74 7.23 -5.62
C ASP A 523 14.43 5.90 -5.96
N VAL A 524 13.67 4.80 -5.88
CA VAL A 524 14.12 3.43 -6.05
C VAL A 524 13.21 2.74 -7.07
N ALA A 525 13.80 2.06 -8.05
CA ALA A 525 13.04 1.23 -8.98
C ALA A 525 12.52 -0.03 -8.26
N VAL A 526 11.24 -0.32 -8.40
CA VAL A 526 10.58 -1.43 -7.71
C VAL A 526 10.10 -2.47 -8.70
N GLY A 527 10.36 -3.74 -8.42
CA GLY A 527 9.81 -4.89 -9.13
C GLY A 527 9.32 -5.96 -8.15
N ARG A 528 8.40 -6.81 -8.60
CA ARG A 528 7.89 -7.94 -7.82
C ARG A 528 8.09 -9.25 -8.55
N PHE A 529 8.50 -10.28 -7.81
CA PHE A 529 8.32 -11.67 -8.19
C PHE A 529 7.08 -12.20 -7.46
N PRO A 530 5.93 -12.32 -8.14
CA PRO A 530 4.68 -12.79 -7.52
C PRO A 530 4.73 -14.31 -7.36
N VAL A 531 5.46 -14.77 -6.35
CA VAL A 531 5.76 -16.18 -6.10
C VAL A 531 5.50 -16.55 -4.65
N THR A 532 4.82 -17.67 -4.44
CA THR A 532 4.56 -18.24 -3.11
C THR A 532 5.38 -19.50 -2.88
N TYR A 533 5.74 -20.23 -3.94
CA TYR A 533 6.43 -21.50 -3.87
C TYR A 533 7.87 -21.42 -4.40
N ALA A 534 8.74 -22.25 -3.84
CA ALA A 534 10.16 -22.30 -4.21
C ALA A 534 10.39 -22.68 -5.69
N GLU A 535 9.50 -23.49 -6.26
CA GLU A 535 9.51 -23.89 -7.66
C GLU A 535 9.21 -22.74 -8.60
N GLU A 536 8.24 -21.90 -8.27
CA GLU A 536 7.91 -20.67 -9.01
C GLU A 536 9.07 -19.68 -8.96
N ALA A 537 9.61 -19.47 -7.76
CA ALA A 537 10.78 -18.63 -7.55
C ALA A 537 11.99 -19.12 -8.36
N GLN A 538 12.18 -20.43 -8.47
CA GLN A 538 13.22 -21.02 -9.30
C GLN A 538 13.03 -20.66 -10.78
N VAL A 539 11.80 -20.75 -11.29
CA VAL A 539 11.49 -20.39 -12.70
C VAL A 539 11.89 -18.95 -13.00
N LEU A 540 11.49 -17.99 -12.14
CA LEU A 540 11.80 -16.58 -12.35
C LEU A 540 13.29 -16.27 -12.23
N VAL A 541 13.97 -16.87 -11.24
CA VAL A 541 15.42 -16.72 -11.07
C VAL A 541 16.18 -17.30 -12.26
N ASP A 542 15.78 -18.48 -12.74
CA ASP A 542 16.41 -19.11 -13.89
C ASP A 542 16.22 -18.28 -15.17
N LYS A 543 15.02 -17.75 -15.43
CA LYS A 543 14.73 -16.82 -16.53
C LYS A 543 15.59 -15.56 -16.45
N THR A 544 15.63 -14.92 -15.28
CA THR A 544 16.39 -13.68 -15.06
C THR A 544 17.87 -13.89 -15.32
N ILE A 545 18.47 -14.95 -14.75
CA ILE A 545 19.88 -15.26 -14.92
C ILE A 545 20.20 -15.58 -16.39
N SER A 546 19.41 -16.44 -17.03
CA SER A 546 19.61 -16.81 -18.43
C SER A 546 19.49 -15.63 -19.39
N TYR A 547 18.52 -14.74 -19.13
CA TYR A 547 18.32 -13.52 -19.92
C TYR A 547 19.48 -12.54 -19.75
N ALA A 548 19.88 -12.24 -18.52
CA ALA A 548 20.97 -11.32 -18.21
C ALA A 548 22.33 -11.82 -18.72
N GLN A 549 22.55 -13.13 -18.73
CA GLN A 549 23.75 -13.75 -19.34
C GLN A 549 23.73 -13.69 -20.87
N ASN A 550 22.65 -13.20 -21.47
CA ASN A 550 22.50 -13.13 -22.91
C ASN A 550 22.74 -14.47 -23.63
N ALA A 551 22.18 -15.54 -23.04
CA ALA A 551 22.44 -16.92 -23.49
C ALA A 551 21.95 -17.19 -24.93
N ASN A 552 20.95 -16.44 -25.41
CA ASN A 552 20.31 -16.61 -26.72
C ASN A 552 20.39 -15.34 -27.56
N VAL A 553 21.61 -15.00 -28.03
CA VAL A 553 21.81 -13.83 -28.92
C VAL A 553 21.15 -14.08 -30.28
N GLY A 554 20.42 -13.10 -30.79
CA GLY A 554 19.79 -13.22 -32.09
C GLY A 554 19.02 -12.00 -32.55
N ALA A 555 18.50 -12.04 -33.76
CA ALA A 555 17.74 -10.96 -34.37
C ALA A 555 16.48 -10.57 -33.60
N TRP A 556 15.97 -11.46 -32.74
CA TRP A 556 14.83 -11.21 -31.89
C TRP A 556 15.04 -10.02 -30.93
N GLN A 557 16.30 -9.75 -30.53
CA GLN A 557 16.69 -8.64 -29.65
C GLN A 557 16.51 -7.26 -30.31
N ASN A 558 16.43 -7.22 -31.65
CA ASN A 558 16.13 -6.00 -32.39
C ASN A 558 14.68 -5.91 -32.88
N THR A 559 13.82 -6.86 -32.48
CA THR A 559 12.43 -6.91 -32.91
C THR A 559 11.51 -6.37 -31.81
N LEU A 560 10.68 -5.40 -32.17
CA LEU A 560 9.61 -4.88 -31.34
C LEU A 560 8.28 -5.09 -32.07
N MET A 561 7.26 -5.57 -31.35
CA MET A 561 5.91 -5.74 -31.89
C MET A 561 4.93 -4.86 -31.16
N PHE A 562 4.21 -4.01 -31.89
CA PHE A 562 3.16 -3.15 -31.38
C PHE A 562 1.80 -3.67 -31.86
N MET A 563 0.86 -3.83 -30.93
CA MET A 563 -0.44 -4.43 -31.14
C MET A 563 -1.55 -3.48 -30.64
N GLY A 564 -2.64 -3.38 -31.43
CA GLY A 564 -3.77 -2.54 -31.04
C GLY A 564 -5.09 -3.14 -31.41
N ASP A 565 -6.07 -3.09 -30.48
CA ASP A 565 -7.43 -3.52 -30.74
C ASP A 565 -8.28 -2.42 -31.41
N ASP A 566 -9.40 -2.81 -32.08
CA ASP A 566 -10.30 -1.92 -32.80
C ASP A 566 -11.36 -1.24 -31.90
N GLY A 567 -11.22 -1.41 -30.57
CA GLY A 567 -12.11 -0.79 -29.61
C GLY A 567 -12.03 0.73 -29.55
N ASN A 568 -13.05 1.36 -28.94
CA ASN A 568 -13.14 2.81 -28.75
C ASN A 568 -13.00 3.63 -30.06
N GLY A 569 -13.53 3.11 -31.17
CA GLY A 569 -13.43 3.78 -32.47
C GLY A 569 -12.00 3.83 -32.99
N ASN A 570 -11.25 2.77 -32.84
CA ASN A 570 -9.87 2.59 -33.27
C ASN A 570 -8.83 3.40 -32.47
N LEU A 571 -9.19 3.94 -31.31
CA LEU A 571 -8.30 4.75 -30.48
C LEU A 571 -7.05 3.95 -30.09
N HIS A 572 -7.21 2.70 -29.69
CA HIS A 572 -6.12 1.86 -29.23
C HIS A 572 -5.13 1.48 -30.34
N MET A 573 -5.65 1.21 -31.54
CA MET A 573 -4.79 1.00 -32.70
C MET A 573 -3.99 2.26 -33.04
N GLN A 574 -4.62 3.44 -32.95
CA GLN A 574 -3.93 4.71 -33.18
C GLN A 574 -2.86 4.96 -32.12
N ASP A 575 -3.13 4.68 -30.85
CA ASP A 575 -2.16 4.82 -29.76
C ASP A 575 -0.95 3.89 -29.96
N ALA A 576 -1.18 2.62 -30.33
CA ALA A 576 -0.12 1.66 -30.65
C ALA A 576 0.68 2.08 -31.90
N ASP A 577 0.00 2.60 -32.92
CA ASP A 577 0.65 3.09 -34.16
C ASP A 577 1.52 4.32 -33.90
N ASP A 578 1.05 5.26 -33.09
CA ASP A 578 1.80 6.45 -32.69
C ASP A 578 3.11 6.08 -31.97
N VAL A 579 3.06 5.16 -31.00
CA VAL A 579 4.26 4.68 -30.29
C VAL A 579 5.21 3.97 -31.23
N ALA A 580 4.69 3.11 -32.11
CA ALA A 580 5.48 2.40 -33.11
C ALA A 580 6.20 3.37 -34.10
N ASN A 581 5.51 4.42 -34.54
CA ASN A 581 6.08 5.45 -35.43
C ASN A 581 7.13 6.30 -34.71
N ASP A 582 6.92 6.62 -33.43
CA ASP A 582 7.93 7.29 -32.60
C ASP A 582 9.22 6.46 -32.51
N VAL A 583 9.10 5.15 -32.29
CA VAL A 583 10.22 4.23 -32.25
C VAL A 583 10.93 4.16 -33.60
N LEU A 584 10.20 4.01 -34.71
CA LEU A 584 10.77 4.00 -36.08
C LEU A 584 11.57 5.27 -36.38
N THR A 585 11.10 6.41 -35.86
CA THR A 585 11.76 7.71 -36.12
C THR A 585 12.97 7.91 -35.21
N THR A 586 12.85 7.56 -33.92
CA THR A 586 13.86 7.85 -32.91
C THR A 586 14.93 6.77 -32.82
N TYR A 587 14.57 5.50 -33.07
CA TYR A 587 15.43 4.33 -32.91
C TYR A 587 15.38 3.45 -34.16
N PRO A 588 15.87 3.94 -35.33
CA PRO A 588 15.72 3.28 -36.66
C PRO A 588 16.46 1.94 -36.79
N ALA A 589 17.29 1.57 -35.83
CA ALA A 589 17.99 0.29 -35.81
C ALA A 589 17.07 -0.89 -35.42
N TYR A 590 15.91 -0.64 -34.81
CA TYR A 590 14.97 -1.69 -34.43
C TYR A 590 14.06 -2.08 -35.60
N LEU A 591 13.73 -3.37 -35.66
CA LEU A 591 12.71 -3.91 -36.54
C LEU A 591 11.34 -3.79 -35.85
N VAL A 592 10.55 -2.83 -36.28
CA VAL A 592 9.20 -2.59 -35.76
C VAL A 592 8.17 -3.39 -36.55
N LYS A 593 7.36 -4.19 -35.87
CA LYS A 593 6.21 -4.91 -36.41
C LYS A 593 4.94 -4.34 -35.82
N LYS A 594 3.89 -4.22 -36.65
CA LYS A 594 2.58 -3.70 -36.22
C LYS A 594 1.51 -4.74 -36.52
N VAL A 595 0.65 -5.01 -35.54
CA VAL A 595 -0.52 -5.89 -35.67
C VAL A 595 -1.73 -5.12 -35.14
N MET A 596 -2.48 -4.52 -36.07
CA MET A 596 -3.69 -3.77 -35.81
C MET A 596 -4.88 -4.61 -36.23
N TRP A 597 -5.89 -4.78 -35.37
CA TRP A 597 -6.93 -5.77 -35.56
C TRP A 597 -7.70 -5.56 -36.88
N ASP A 598 -8.06 -4.34 -37.24
CA ASP A 598 -8.82 -4.05 -38.45
C ASP A 598 -8.07 -4.25 -39.78
N ALA A 599 -6.75 -4.48 -39.71
CA ALA A 599 -5.97 -4.89 -40.88
C ALA A 599 -6.20 -6.36 -41.27
N TYR A 600 -6.94 -7.12 -40.43
CA TYR A 600 -7.19 -8.54 -40.61
C TYR A 600 -8.70 -8.83 -40.72
N THR A 601 -9.05 -9.98 -41.32
CA THR A 601 -10.43 -10.38 -41.42
C THR A 601 -10.98 -10.75 -40.05
N ARG A 602 -12.08 -10.06 -39.67
CA ARG A 602 -12.85 -10.39 -38.48
C ARG A 602 -13.81 -11.53 -38.80
N GLU A 603 -13.77 -12.60 -38.05
CA GLU A 603 -14.70 -13.69 -38.10
C GLU A 603 -15.74 -13.52 -36.97
N THR A 604 -17.03 -13.71 -37.35
CA THR A 604 -18.14 -13.59 -36.41
C THR A 604 -18.82 -14.95 -36.24
N SER A 605 -18.98 -15.36 -35.00
CA SER A 605 -19.65 -16.63 -34.64
C SER A 605 -20.68 -16.41 -33.53
N SER A 606 -21.37 -17.45 -33.13
CA SER A 606 -22.27 -17.41 -31.95
C SER A 606 -21.55 -17.15 -30.64
N SER A 607 -20.25 -17.39 -30.59
CA SER A 607 -19.40 -17.14 -29.41
C SER A 607 -18.71 -15.75 -29.41
N GLY A 608 -18.98 -14.92 -30.39
CA GLY A 608 -18.45 -13.57 -30.54
C GLY A 608 -17.59 -13.37 -31.79
N ASN A 609 -16.92 -12.23 -31.83
CA ASN A 609 -15.97 -11.86 -32.88
C ASN A 609 -14.58 -12.35 -32.55
N THR A 610 -13.78 -12.67 -33.56
CA THR A 610 -12.37 -13.08 -33.42
C THR A 610 -11.54 -12.56 -34.58
N TYR A 611 -10.20 -12.47 -34.36
CA TYR A 611 -9.23 -12.17 -35.43
C TYR A 611 -8.19 -13.29 -35.51
N PRO A 612 -8.52 -14.45 -36.12
CA PRO A 612 -7.65 -15.63 -36.09
C PRO A 612 -6.27 -15.40 -36.69
N GLU A 613 -6.20 -14.57 -37.74
CA GLU A 613 -4.93 -14.27 -38.40
C GLU A 613 -4.03 -13.37 -37.54
N ALA A 614 -4.59 -12.36 -36.85
CA ALA A 614 -3.84 -11.56 -35.88
C ALA A 614 -3.31 -12.44 -34.74
N THR A 615 -4.14 -13.29 -34.17
CA THR A 615 -3.76 -14.27 -33.14
C THR A 615 -2.60 -15.16 -33.64
N ARG A 616 -2.68 -15.68 -34.85
CA ARG A 616 -1.65 -16.53 -35.44
C ARG A 616 -0.31 -15.80 -35.57
N ILE A 617 -0.32 -14.56 -36.06
CA ILE A 617 0.89 -13.75 -36.25
C ILE A 617 1.53 -13.43 -34.90
N ILE A 618 0.75 -13.04 -33.91
CA ILE A 618 1.25 -12.74 -32.55
C ILE A 618 1.89 -13.99 -31.93
N LYS A 619 1.22 -15.13 -31.98
CA LYS A 619 1.75 -16.40 -31.46
C LYS A 619 3.02 -16.85 -32.20
N GLN A 620 3.10 -16.62 -33.50
CA GLN A 620 4.33 -16.89 -34.26
C GLN A 620 5.48 -15.98 -33.80
N GLN A 621 5.21 -14.68 -33.58
CA GLN A 621 6.25 -13.77 -33.10
C GLN A 621 6.67 -14.12 -31.68
N GLN A 622 5.72 -14.45 -30.78
CA GLN A 622 6.02 -14.93 -29.44
C GLN A 622 6.95 -16.16 -29.46
N ALA A 623 6.68 -17.13 -30.37
CA ALA A 623 7.50 -18.30 -30.50
C ALA A 623 8.91 -17.99 -31.08
N ALA A 624 9.03 -17.03 -31.97
CA ALA A 624 10.31 -16.57 -32.52
C ALA A 624 11.11 -15.71 -31.53
N GLY A 625 10.41 -15.04 -30.60
CA GLY A 625 10.95 -14.05 -29.67
C GLY A 625 10.89 -12.62 -30.21
N ALA A 626 10.86 -11.68 -29.30
CA ALA A 626 10.98 -10.24 -29.54
C ALA A 626 11.64 -9.60 -28.31
N LEU A 627 12.22 -8.42 -28.47
CA LEU A 627 12.70 -7.64 -27.31
C LEU A 627 11.51 -7.14 -26.50
N ILE A 628 10.53 -6.54 -27.19
CA ILE A 628 9.31 -6.01 -26.59
C ILE A 628 8.09 -6.49 -27.39
N MET A 629 7.06 -6.92 -26.67
CA MET A 629 5.70 -7.15 -27.14
C MET A 629 4.79 -6.13 -26.45
N ASP A 630 4.31 -5.14 -27.18
CA ASP A 630 3.53 -4.01 -26.66
C ASP A 630 2.09 -4.09 -27.16
N TYR A 631 1.13 -4.03 -26.24
CA TYR A 631 -0.30 -4.08 -26.53
C TYR A 631 -1.04 -2.88 -25.97
N ALA A 632 -1.78 -2.18 -26.79
CA ALA A 632 -2.74 -1.15 -26.38
C ALA A 632 -4.17 -1.61 -26.73
N GLY A 633 -5.05 -1.70 -25.73
CA GLY A 633 -6.40 -2.22 -25.99
C GLY A 633 -7.21 -2.51 -24.73
N HIS A 634 -8.37 -3.11 -24.96
CA HIS A 634 -9.17 -3.67 -23.88
C HIS A 634 -8.55 -4.95 -23.32
N GLY A 635 -8.82 -5.22 -22.05
CA GLY A 635 -8.37 -6.47 -21.42
C GLY A 635 -9.03 -6.69 -20.07
N ASP A 636 -8.83 -7.90 -19.60
CA ASP A 636 -9.15 -8.36 -18.26
C ASP A 636 -8.09 -9.40 -17.83
N PRO A 637 -8.11 -9.93 -16.61
CA PRO A 637 -7.11 -10.89 -16.15
C PRO A 637 -6.96 -12.13 -17.03
N THR A 638 -7.96 -12.47 -17.84
CA THR A 638 -8.05 -13.73 -18.59
C THR A 638 -7.92 -13.59 -20.10
N GLN A 639 -8.09 -12.37 -20.66
CA GLN A 639 -8.03 -12.17 -22.09
C GLN A 639 -7.62 -10.75 -22.49
N MET A 640 -6.99 -10.65 -23.66
CA MET A 640 -6.71 -9.41 -24.38
C MET A 640 -7.73 -9.19 -25.48
N SER A 641 -8.33 -8.02 -25.49
CA SER A 641 -9.45 -7.55 -26.32
C SER A 641 -10.77 -8.28 -26.09
N HIS A 642 -11.86 -7.67 -26.52
CA HIS A 642 -13.20 -8.29 -26.54
C HIS A 642 -13.26 -9.50 -27.46
N GLU A 643 -12.43 -9.52 -28.52
CA GLU A 643 -12.29 -10.58 -29.49
C GLU A 643 -11.40 -11.72 -29.02
N SER A 644 -10.90 -11.65 -27.78
CA SER A 644 -10.07 -12.69 -27.15
C SER A 644 -8.88 -13.11 -28.03
N VAL A 645 -8.17 -12.14 -28.59
CA VAL A 645 -7.02 -12.39 -29.50
C VAL A 645 -5.93 -13.19 -28.83
N LEU A 646 -5.66 -12.93 -27.54
CA LEU A 646 -4.88 -13.80 -26.66
C LEU A 646 -5.66 -14.06 -25.37
N LYS A 647 -5.50 -15.25 -24.83
CA LYS A 647 -6.14 -15.71 -23.59
C LYS A 647 -5.08 -16.17 -22.58
N LEU A 648 -5.47 -16.24 -21.31
CA LEU A 648 -4.68 -16.78 -20.23
C LEU A 648 -4.04 -18.14 -20.58
N THR A 649 -4.83 -19.03 -21.23
CA THR A 649 -4.33 -20.34 -21.67
C THR A 649 -3.22 -20.26 -22.70
N ASP A 650 -3.20 -19.24 -23.54
CA ASP A 650 -2.10 -19.04 -24.51
C ASP A 650 -0.79 -18.75 -23.78
N PHE A 651 -0.83 -17.90 -22.75
CA PHE A 651 0.35 -17.59 -21.93
C PHE A 651 0.85 -18.80 -21.13
N ALA A 652 -0.04 -19.68 -20.70
CA ALA A 652 0.31 -20.96 -20.10
C ALA A 652 0.99 -21.92 -21.09
N ASP A 653 0.60 -21.87 -22.36
CA ASP A 653 1.03 -22.79 -23.40
C ASP A 653 2.24 -22.30 -24.23
N PHE A 654 2.66 -21.04 -24.10
CA PHE A 654 3.81 -20.52 -24.82
C PHE A 654 5.08 -21.30 -24.56
N ARG A 655 5.82 -21.59 -25.65
CA ARG A 655 7.08 -22.37 -25.63
C ARG A 655 8.14 -21.61 -26.41
N ASN A 656 8.73 -20.62 -25.78
CA ASN A 656 9.76 -19.76 -26.39
C ASN A 656 10.97 -19.66 -25.45
N THR A 657 12.17 -19.76 -26.02
CA THR A 657 13.43 -19.55 -25.30
C THR A 657 13.85 -18.08 -25.31
N ASN A 658 13.43 -17.33 -26.31
CA ASN A 658 13.68 -15.90 -26.46
C ASN A 658 12.53 -15.16 -25.77
N LEU A 659 12.76 -14.72 -24.53
CA LEU A 659 11.72 -14.18 -23.66
C LEU A 659 11.54 -12.67 -23.91
N PRO A 660 10.37 -12.19 -24.34
CA PRO A 660 10.11 -10.76 -24.48
C PRO A 660 9.86 -10.09 -23.12
N LEU A 661 10.07 -8.76 -23.09
CA LEU A 661 9.35 -7.88 -22.18
C LEU A 661 7.94 -7.67 -22.75
N TRP A 662 6.90 -8.06 -21.99
CA TRP A 662 5.53 -7.69 -22.31
C TRP A 662 5.17 -6.35 -21.66
N VAL A 663 4.57 -5.46 -22.46
CA VAL A 663 4.05 -4.17 -22.04
C VAL A 663 2.57 -4.13 -22.44
N THR A 664 1.68 -3.80 -21.50
CA THR A 664 0.25 -3.75 -21.77
C THR A 664 -0.37 -2.44 -21.28
N ALA A 665 -0.78 -1.61 -22.22
CA ALA A 665 -1.62 -0.44 -21.99
C ALA A 665 -3.09 -0.87 -22.05
N SER A 666 -3.53 -1.66 -21.07
CA SER A 666 -4.84 -2.30 -21.00
C SER A 666 -5.37 -2.27 -19.56
N CYS A 667 -6.64 -2.56 -19.34
CA CYS A 667 -7.25 -2.64 -18.01
C CYS A 667 -6.98 -4.00 -17.35
N ASP A 668 -6.83 -4.05 -16.05
CA ASP A 668 -6.89 -5.24 -15.16
C ASP A 668 -6.09 -6.47 -15.64
N ILE A 669 -5.03 -6.28 -16.38
CA ILE A 669 -4.36 -7.40 -17.05
C ILE A 669 -3.46 -8.20 -16.09
N MET A 670 -3.00 -7.56 -15.00
CA MET A 670 -2.11 -8.17 -14.00
C MET A 670 -2.45 -7.69 -12.58
N PRO A 671 -3.64 -8.02 -12.03
CA PRO A 671 -3.96 -7.76 -10.63
C PRO A 671 -3.19 -8.74 -9.73
N PHE A 672 -1.90 -8.49 -9.52
CA PHE A 672 -0.99 -9.37 -8.78
C PHE A 672 -1.31 -9.51 -7.29
N ASP A 673 -2.20 -8.69 -6.74
CA ASP A 673 -2.75 -8.79 -5.39
C ASP A 673 -4.01 -9.66 -5.32
N GLY A 674 -4.47 -10.18 -6.46
CA GLY A 674 -5.65 -11.03 -6.57
C GLY A 674 -5.39 -12.48 -6.18
N LEU A 675 -6.47 -13.23 -5.93
CA LEU A 675 -6.40 -14.68 -5.70
C LEU A 675 -6.61 -15.47 -7.00
N GLU A 676 -7.00 -14.81 -8.06
CA GLU A 676 -7.32 -15.42 -9.34
C GLU A 676 -6.13 -15.29 -10.29
N ALA A 677 -5.95 -16.33 -11.10
CA ALA A 677 -4.91 -16.35 -12.11
C ALA A 677 -5.08 -15.20 -13.12
N ASN A 678 -3.99 -14.56 -13.49
CA ASN A 678 -3.97 -13.48 -14.48
C ASN A 678 -2.87 -13.68 -15.53
N ILE A 679 -3.04 -12.99 -16.65
CA ILE A 679 -2.13 -13.09 -17.82
C ILE A 679 -0.69 -12.75 -17.44
N GLY A 680 -0.48 -11.69 -16.65
CA GLY A 680 0.87 -11.26 -16.27
C GLY A 680 1.64 -12.33 -15.50
N GLU A 681 1.01 -12.93 -14.50
CA GLU A 681 1.63 -14.03 -13.72
C GLU A 681 1.87 -15.26 -14.57
N TYR A 682 0.89 -15.67 -15.41
CA TYR A 682 1.07 -16.80 -16.30
C TYR A 682 2.20 -16.58 -17.32
N ALA A 683 2.37 -15.36 -17.82
CA ALA A 683 3.50 -15.02 -18.67
C ALA A 683 4.84 -15.18 -17.95
N LEU A 684 4.90 -14.78 -16.67
CA LEU A 684 6.11 -14.86 -15.86
C LEU A 684 6.39 -16.29 -15.41
N LEU A 685 5.40 -16.99 -14.85
CA LEU A 685 5.55 -18.29 -14.18
C LEU A 685 5.62 -19.48 -15.14
N ASN A 686 5.33 -19.28 -16.43
CA ASN A 686 5.46 -20.35 -17.43
C ASN A 686 6.91 -20.83 -17.55
N ASN A 687 7.17 -22.04 -17.10
CA ASN A 687 8.53 -22.66 -17.10
C ASN A 687 9.02 -23.12 -18.48
N LYS A 688 8.19 -23.02 -19.53
CA LYS A 688 8.53 -23.41 -20.91
C LYS A 688 8.69 -22.22 -21.85
N GLY A 689 8.38 -21.03 -21.38
CA GLY A 689 8.39 -19.83 -22.20
C GLY A 689 7.75 -18.63 -21.49
N GLY A 690 6.90 -17.90 -22.19
CA GLY A 690 6.22 -16.71 -21.67
C GLY A 690 7.08 -15.46 -21.79
N ALA A 691 7.31 -14.74 -20.69
CA ALA A 691 8.01 -13.47 -20.64
C ALA A 691 9.17 -13.47 -19.64
N VAL A 692 10.16 -12.58 -19.83
CA VAL A 692 11.18 -12.29 -18.81
C VAL A 692 10.67 -11.28 -17.79
N ALA A 693 9.86 -10.33 -18.26
CA ALA A 693 9.22 -9.32 -17.42
C ALA A 693 7.86 -8.94 -18.03
N PHE A 694 6.96 -8.45 -17.19
CA PHE A 694 5.63 -8.00 -17.57
C PHE A 694 5.35 -6.64 -16.93
N TYR A 695 5.00 -5.64 -17.75
CA TYR A 695 4.56 -4.33 -17.30
C TYR A 695 3.09 -4.16 -17.67
N GLY A 696 2.22 -4.18 -16.69
CA GLY A 696 0.77 -4.17 -16.89
C GLY A 696 0.06 -3.40 -15.77
N THR A 697 -1.24 -3.21 -15.98
CA THR A 697 -2.11 -2.54 -15.02
C THR A 697 -2.76 -3.53 -14.07
N THR A 698 -3.01 -3.08 -12.86
CA THR A 698 -3.63 -3.88 -11.78
C THR A 698 -5.12 -3.63 -11.64
N ARG A 699 -5.63 -2.56 -12.25
CA ARG A 699 -7.03 -2.13 -12.16
C ARG A 699 -7.51 -1.54 -13.49
N THR A 700 -8.81 -1.25 -13.54
CA THR A 700 -9.42 -0.47 -14.63
C THR A 700 -8.77 0.91 -14.73
N VAL A 701 -8.39 1.31 -15.93
CA VAL A 701 -7.68 2.56 -16.22
C VAL A 701 -8.29 3.32 -17.40
N TYR A 702 -8.07 4.63 -17.43
CA TYR A 702 -8.50 5.45 -18.56
C TYR A 702 -7.50 5.39 -19.71
N ALA A 703 -7.97 5.15 -20.92
CA ALA A 703 -7.16 5.00 -22.14
C ALA A 703 -6.14 6.14 -22.34
N GLN A 704 -6.54 7.39 -22.06
CA GLN A 704 -5.65 8.54 -22.20
C GLN A 704 -4.40 8.48 -21.28
N TYR A 705 -4.54 7.95 -20.06
CA TYR A 705 -3.40 7.80 -19.14
C TYR A 705 -2.54 6.61 -19.54
N ASN A 706 -3.14 5.53 -19.98
CA ASN A 706 -2.43 4.38 -20.54
C ASN A 706 -1.55 4.78 -21.73
N ARG A 707 -2.09 5.56 -22.66
CA ARG A 707 -1.31 6.10 -23.78
C ARG A 707 -0.05 6.85 -23.33
N HIS A 708 -0.21 7.74 -22.34
CA HIS A 708 0.93 8.55 -21.86
C HIS A 708 1.99 7.70 -21.17
N ILE A 709 1.58 6.78 -20.30
CA ILE A 709 2.52 5.95 -19.56
C ILE A 709 3.21 4.94 -20.48
N ASN A 710 2.50 4.33 -21.41
CA ASN A 710 3.06 3.41 -22.39
C ASN A 710 4.13 4.09 -23.23
N ARG A 711 3.82 5.23 -23.83
CA ARG A 711 4.78 6.02 -24.62
C ARG A 711 6.01 6.41 -23.81
N ALA A 712 5.83 6.91 -22.59
CA ALA A 712 6.93 7.30 -21.71
C ALA A 712 7.80 6.10 -21.32
N PHE A 713 7.19 4.96 -21.02
CA PHE A 713 7.88 3.73 -20.64
C PHE A 713 8.75 3.20 -21.83
N ILE A 714 8.17 3.06 -23.02
CA ILE A 714 8.90 2.57 -24.19
C ILE A 714 10.09 3.50 -24.52
N HIS A 715 9.86 4.81 -24.54
CA HIS A 715 10.96 5.76 -24.78
C HIS A 715 12.05 5.64 -23.73
N ARG A 716 11.68 5.49 -22.45
CA ARG A 716 12.66 5.40 -21.37
C ARG A 716 13.47 4.11 -21.43
N VAL A 717 12.82 2.98 -21.68
CA VAL A 717 13.48 1.68 -21.80
C VAL A 717 14.48 1.69 -22.97
N LEU A 718 14.07 2.20 -24.13
CA LEU A 718 14.94 2.23 -25.31
C LEU A 718 16.07 3.27 -25.19
N SER A 719 15.91 4.34 -24.42
CA SER A 719 16.96 5.36 -24.21
C SER A 719 18.09 4.92 -23.25
N LEU A 720 17.93 3.78 -22.57
CA LEU A 720 18.96 3.25 -21.67
C LEU A 720 20.00 2.36 -22.38
N VAL A 721 19.91 2.23 -23.69
CA VAL A 721 20.75 1.32 -24.50
C VAL A 721 22.02 2.01 -25.03
N ASP A 722 22.31 3.26 -24.69
CA ASP A 722 23.52 3.99 -25.10
C ASP A 722 24.73 3.70 -24.21
#